data_f0eaa1b172695d78ab8434b29bc561fc
#
_entry.id   f0eaa1b172695d78ab8434b29bc561fc
#
_cell.length_a   1.000
_cell.length_b   1.000
_cell.length_c   1.000
_cell.angle_alpha   90.00
_cell.angle_beta   90.00
_cell.angle_gamma   90.00
#
_symmetry.space_group_name_H-M   'P 1'
#
loop_
_entity.id
_entity.type
_entity.pdbx_description
1 polymer ?
#
loop_
_entity_poly.entity_id
_entity_poly.type
_entity_poly.pdbx_seq_one_letter_code
_entity_poly.pdbx_strand_id
1 'polypeptide(L)'
;MNRLFYIFSLIFVINVSAEELTDIQISSPVMDKATISNEAIEEIDTRNAVDGGDLLKNINGVNAIRRGGHGLDPVIRGQSDQRLNTFLDGAMVYGACSAKMDPASTYANVNNYDSVTVIKGTQSVLFGAGGPGGVVSFKRVTNPVAKPEFRIGQNFDSNAGAYTTSGNVVFPLSSNAYLRLNGSATNAGNYETGSGIKPLTEYSTTDYTIILGTLLTDGSKLEVNYSNNRQDKVGYPGLMMDITYSYTDMYTLKYHRVSPLGIFSTMNVELFNTDIDHLMDNTTMRGTTGNGSMFTPTSSDTYGGRVIGAIGSDMRVGIDYEHNTKNAEQNMTMGGMNVFMMHLWPDVKAEKLGIFIEKDTANISYGLRYDQVEVQPHKQDVDKGMMATQLSPNQLYTDVYAGTVTAKKREFDNISGFMRLNKKLMHGDSYISLSVNERAPDTTELFNAKNSSTAMMRHVGNPNLSSERHITIEAGYEGMLMGNHINGSVYYNDVDDYVTTHRQNDNGMMARLYKNVDATLYGYEVTAHRLIAGIDTTLNLSYTRGDDDTQNRPLPQIMPLAGDLTFEIKSAKTNYGFRINFADTQDRFDGKVLDIDNATGGYAVYDVFAGFEPTPNLRFTIGMSNITDKRYATHLNAENLIESGTNDRTDEPGRSLFGSINYEF
;
A
#
# COMPACT_ATOMS: atom_id res chain seq x y z
N MET A 1 9.82 -30.12 -10.16
CA MET A 1 10.88 -29.68 -11.06
C MET A 1 10.94 -30.63 -12.26
N ASN A 2 10.21 -30.37 -13.34
CA ASN A 2 10.30 -30.92 -14.69
C ASN A 2 8.95 -30.85 -15.37
N ARG A 3 8.58 -29.68 -15.90
CA ARG A 3 7.58 -29.50 -16.98
C ARG A 3 7.45 -28.03 -17.40
N LEU A 4 8.57 -27.37 -17.77
CA LEU A 4 8.51 -26.01 -18.36
C LEU A 4 9.65 -25.76 -19.34
N PHE A 5 9.86 -26.68 -20.29
CA PHE A 5 10.87 -26.51 -21.35
C PHE A 5 10.34 -26.97 -22.69
N TYR A 6 9.32 -26.34 -23.24
CA TYR A 6 8.95 -26.46 -24.66
C TYR A 6 7.97 -25.34 -25.08
N ILE A 7 8.39 -24.07 -25.05
CA ILE A 7 7.77 -23.00 -25.84
C ILE A 7 8.85 -21.92 -26.12
N PHE A 8 9.87 -22.27 -26.87
CA PHE A 8 10.82 -21.30 -27.39
C PHE A 8 11.31 -21.76 -28.76
N SER A 9 10.54 -21.45 -29.82
CA SER A 9 11.06 -21.41 -31.19
C SER A 9 9.96 -20.86 -32.10
N LEU A 10 9.92 -19.56 -32.29
CA LEU A 10 9.51 -18.89 -33.55
C LEU A 10 9.60 -17.36 -33.34
N ILE A 11 10.75 -16.78 -33.62
CA ILE A 11 10.90 -15.33 -33.75
C ILE A 11 11.26 -15.05 -35.23
N PHE A 12 10.31 -14.39 -35.93
CA PHE A 12 10.55 -13.76 -37.24
C PHE A 12 10.80 -12.26 -37.06
N VAL A 13 11.84 -11.75 -37.70
CA VAL A 13 12.31 -10.37 -37.66
C VAL A 13 11.56 -9.53 -38.70
N ILE A 14 10.93 -8.45 -38.29
CA ILE A 14 10.42 -7.37 -39.19
C ILE A 14 10.71 -6.02 -38.53
N ASN A 15 11.31 -5.09 -39.30
CA ASN A 15 11.63 -3.73 -38.87
C ASN A 15 10.43 -2.81 -38.90
N VAL A 16 10.13 -2.13 -37.77
CA VAL A 16 9.20 -1.00 -37.69
C VAL A 16 9.82 0.07 -36.78
N SER A 17 9.70 1.34 -37.17
CA SER A 17 10.16 2.49 -36.37
C SER A 17 9.29 2.68 -35.12
N ALA A 18 9.95 2.82 -33.96
CA ALA A 18 9.28 3.04 -32.67
C ALA A 18 8.76 4.49 -32.59
N GLU A 19 7.43 4.68 -32.54
CA GLU A 19 6.81 5.82 -31.90
C GLU A 19 6.61 5.45 -30.41
N GLU A 20 6.76 6.41 -29.50
CA GLU A 20 6.55 6.20 -28.07
C GLU A 20 5.14 5.63 -27.82
N LEU A 21 5.09 4.37 -27.44
CA LEU A 21 3.85 3.72 -27.01
C LEU A 21 3.63 4.05 -25.55
N THR A 22 2.76 5.00 -25.30
CA THR A 22 2.27 5.25 -23.96
C THR A 22 1.43 4.05 -23.49
N ASP A 23 1.80 3.44 -22.37
CA ASP A 23 0.87 2.63 -21.57
C ASP A 23 -0.46 3.37 -21.47
N ILE A 24 -1.59 2.66 -21.16
CA ILE A 24 -2.80 3.39 -20.76
C ILE A 24 -2.39 4.21 -19.53
N GLN A 25 -1.86 5.37 -19.79
CA GLN A 25 -1.97 6.43 -18.84
C GLN A 25 -3.46 6.67 -18.69
N ILE A 26 -3.93 6.79 -17.47
CA ILE A 26 -5.17 7.48 -17.19
C ILE A 26 -4.89 8.94 -17.56
N SER A 27 -4.72 9.19 -18.84
CA SER A 27 -4.57 10.52 -19.40
C SER A 27 -5.97 11.00 -19.80
N SER A 28 -6.74 11.37 -18.79
CA SER A 28 -7.71 12.42 -19.02
C SER A 28 -6.90 13.69 -19.34
N PRO A 29 -7.25 14.44 -20.40
CA PRO A 29 -6.63 15.74 -20.66
C PRO A 29 -6.86 16.75 -19.53
N VAL A 30 -7.61 16.40 -18.50
CA VAL A 30 -7.87 17.19 -17.28
C VAL A 30 -7.78 16.25 -16.07
N MET A 31 -6.63 15.61 -15.87
CA MET A 31 -6.35 14.93 -14.63
C MET A 31 -5.95 15.95 -13.57
N ASP A 32 -6.79 16.05 -12.57
CA ASP A 32 -6.58 16.90 -11.43
C ASP A 32 -5.53 16.30 -10.51
N LYS A 33 -4.36 16.92 -10.45
CA LYS A 33 -3.27 16.51 -9.58
C LYS A 33 -3.64 16.54 -8.08
N ALA A 34 -4.74 17.19 -7.70
CA ALA A 34 -5.18 17.21 -6.30
C ALA A 34 -5.62 15.82 -5.81
N THR A 35 -6.21 15.00 -6.69
CA THR A 35 -6.69 13.66 -6.34
C THR A 35 -5.92 12.55 -7.00
N ILE A 36 -5.20 12.82 -8.08
CA ILE A 36 -4.42 11.83 -8.82
C ILE A 36 -3.00 12.33 -8.96
N SER A 37 -2.08 11.70 -8.23
CA SER A 37 -0.64 11.87 -8.40
C SER A 37 -0.10 10.74 -9.25
N ASN A 38 0.54 11.07 -10.36
CA ASN A 38 1.30 10.12 -11.17
C ASN A 38 2.74 10.65 -11.23
N GLU A 39 3.57 10.16 -10.32
CA GLU A 39 4.91 10.67 -10.09
C GLU A 39 5.95 9.66 -10.59
N ALA A 40 6.95 10.13 -11.33
CA ALA A 40 8.17 9.37 -11.49
C ALA A 40 8.84 9.21 -10.12
N ILE A 41 9.25 8.01 -9.76
CA ILE A 41 9.87 7.76 -8.43
C ILE A 41 11.12 8.61 -8.25
N GLU A 42 11.83 8.92 -9.32
CA GLU A 42 12.99 9.82 -9.32
C GLU A 42 12.68 11.26 -8.88
N GLU A 43 11.42 11.70 -9.09
CA GLU A 43 10.94 13.04 -8.73
C GLU A 43 10.43 13.11 -7.30
N ILE A 44 9.98 11.97 -6.76
CA ILE A 44 9.59 11.87 -5.36
C ILE A 44 10.85 11.86 -4.50
N ASP A 45 10.75 12.48 -3.34
CA ASP A 45 11.82 12.42 -2.35
C ASP A 45 12.01 10.98 -1.83
N THR A 46 12.90 10.23 -2.47
CA THR A 46 13.22 8.84 -2.10
C THR A 46 14.21 8.74 -0.95
N ARG A 47 14.63 9.88 -0.39
CA ARG A 47 15.58 9.92 0.73
C ARG A 47 15.03 9.13 1.91
N ASN A 48 15.77 8.12 2.32
CA ASN A 48 15.47 7.26 3.47
C ASN A 48 14.17 6.44 3.37
N ALA A 49 13.48 6.39 2.24
CA ALA A 49 12.32 5.52 2.09
C ALA A 49 12.74 4.04 2.19
N VAL A 50 12.20 3.34 3.17
CA VAL A 50 12.53 1.93 3.46
C VAL A 50 11.72 0.96 2.60
N ASP A 51 10.54 1.36 2.18
CA ASP A 51 9.63 0.61 1.31
C ASP A 51 8.64 1.54 0.58
N GLY A 52 7.72 0.96 -0.19
CA GLY A 52 6.72 1.73 -0.93
C GLY A 52 5.77 2.53 -0.04
N GLY A 53 5.44 2.03 1.16
CA GLY A 53 4.59 2.75 2.11
C GLY A 53 5.27 4.00 2.68
N ASP A 54 6.56 3.91 2.95
CA ASP A 54 7.36 5.04 3.41
C ASP A 54 7.57 6.08 2.30
N LEU A 55 7.80 5.65 1.05
CA LEU A 55 7.84 6.52 -0.11
C LEU A 55 6.55 7.36 -0.25
N LEU A 56 5.40 6.70 -0.10
CA LEU A 56 4.09 7.33 -0.27
C LEU A 56 3.82 8.45 0.72
N LYS A 57 4.47 8.49 1.89
CA LYS A 57 4.38 9.61 2.86
C LYS A 57 4.84 10.96 2.27
N ASN A 58 5.63 10.94 1.20
CA ASN A 58 6.07 12.16 0.53
C ASN A 58 5.01 12.73 -0.44
N ILE A 59 3.89 12.03 -0.63
CA ILE A 59 2.74 12.50 -1.39
C ILE A 59 1.76 13.16 -0.42
N ASN A 60 1.41 14.43 -0.65
CA ASN A 60 0.49 15.16 0.24
C ASN A 60 -0.82 14.39 0.47
N GLY A 61 -1.28 14.33 1.73
CA GLY A 61 -2.49 13.60 2.13
C GLY A 61 -2.33 12.08 2.27
N VAL A 62 -1.13 11.54 2.04
CA VAL A 62 -0.80 10.15 2.35
C VAL A 62 0.03 10.09 3.62
N ASN A 63 -0.39 9.26 4.55
CA ASN A 63 0.32 8.95 5.78
C ASN A 63 0.66 7.46 5.81
N ALA A 64 1.36 6.98 6.84
CA ALA A 64 1.59 5.55 7.00
C ALA A 64 1.62 5.12 8.46
N ILE A 65 1.19 3.89 8.72
CA ILE A 65 1.26 3.24 10.02
C ILE A 65 2.61 2.54 10.13
N ARG A 66 3.45 2.97 11.05
CA ARG A 66 4.70 2.27 11.41
C ARG A 66 4.44 1.21 12.46
N ARG A 67 4.81 -0.03 12.17
CA ARG A 67 4.79 -1.15 13.13
C ARG A 67 6.20 -1.64 13.49
N GLY A 68 7.18 -1.33 12.64
CA GLY A 68 8.58 -1.74 12.76
C GLY A 68 9.50 -0.91 11.87
N GLY A 69 10.67 -1.45 11.54
CA GLY A 69 11.63 -0.80 10.64
C GLY A 69 11.24 -0.86 9.17
N HIS A 70 10.37 -1.81 8.79
CA HIS A 70 9.89 -2.07 7.44
C HIS A 70 8.41 -2.46 7.49
N GLY A 71 7.70 -2.44 6.38
CA GLY A 71 6.27 -2.76 6.30
C GLY A 71 5.38 -1.61 6.72
N LEU A 72 5.63 -0.39 6.23
CA LEU A 72 4.78 0.75 6.50
C LEU A 72 3.48 0.66 5.68
N ASP A 73 2.35 0.78 6.38
CA ASP A 73 1.01 0.61 5.81
C ASP A 73 0.42 1.98 5.44
N PRO A 74 0.22 2.29 4.14
CA PRO A 74 -0.25 3.60 3.73
C PRO A 74 -1.67 3.88 4.20
N VAL A 75 -1.91 5.14 4.55
CA VAL A 75 -3.20 5.67 4.99
C VAL A 75 -3.56 6.88 4.14
N ILE A 76 -4.67 6.82 3.43
CA ILE A 76 -5.23 7.90 2.64
C ILE A 76 -6.55 8.32 3.27
N ARG A 77 -6.67 9.60 3.68
CA ARG A 77 -7.92 10.15 4.26
C ARG A 77 -8.48 9.31 5.42
N GLY A 78 -7.60 8.80 6.29
CA GLY A 78 -7.96 7.93 7.43
C GLY A 78 -8.33 6.50 7.06
N GLN A 79 -8.12 6.08 5.82
CA GLN A 79 -8.42 4.75 5.32
C GLN A 79 -7.14 4.01 4.93
N SER A 80 -7.00 2.75 5.32
CA SER A 80 -5.83 1.90 5.10
C SER A 80 -6.22 0.47 4.73
N ASP A 81 -5.23 -0.36 4.46
CA ASP A 81 -5.37 -1.78 4.21
C ASP A 81 -6.32 -2.07 3.03
N GLN A 82 -7.33 -2.91 3.18
CA GLN A 82 -8.26 -3.31 2.12
C GLN A 82 -9.23 -2.20 1.68
N ARG A 83 -9.13 -1.00 2.25
CA ARG A 83 -9.77 0.21 1.72
C ARG A 83 -8.92 0.92 0.67
N LEU A 84 -7.69 0.43 0.44
CA LEU A 84 -6.81 0.85 -0.64
C LEU A 84 -6.57 -0.32 -1.59
N ASN A 85 -6.76 -0.12 -2.89
CA ASN A 85 -6.38 -1.09 -3.90
C ASN A 85 -4.91 -0.84 -4.29
N THR A 86 -4.02 -1.80 -3.98
CA THR A 86 -2.59 -1.67 -4.26
C THR A 86 -2.17 -2.63 -5.37
N PHE A 87 -1.57 -2.07 -6.43
CA PHE A 87 -1.10 -2.81 -7.59
C PHE A 87 0.42 -2.70 -7.72
N LEU A 88 1.05 -3.82 -8.00
CA LEU A 88 2.46 -3.92 -8.39
C LEU A 88 2.52 -4.44 -9.83
N ASP A 89 2.90 -3.58 -10.79
CA ASP A 89 2.89 -3.90 -12.22
C ASP A 89 1.56 -4.48 -12.74
N GLY A 90 0.44 -3.99 -12.23
CA GLY A 90 -0.91 -4.45 -12.58
C GLY A 90 -1.41 -5.65 -11.79
N ALA A 91 -0.56 -6.37 -11.05
CA ALA A 91 -0.97 -7.42 -10.14
C ALA A 91 -1.56 -6.84 -8.84
N MET A 92 -2.71 -7.34 -8.41
CA MET A 92 -3.24 -7.08 -7.08
C MET A 92 -2.46 -7.93 -6.06
N VAL A 93 -2.02 -7.30 -4.97
CA VAL A 93 -1.22 -7.96 -3.93
C VAL A 93 -1.89 -7.84 -2.59
N TYR A 94 -2.02 -8.97 -1.89
CA TYR A 94 -2.58 -9.04 -0.54
C TYR A 94 -1.54 -9.66 0.41
N GLY A 95 -1.21 -8.94 1.48
CA GLY A 95 -0.32 -9.44 2.51
C GLY A 95 -0.74 -10.80 3.08
N ALA A 96 0.23 -11.58 3.52
CA ALA A 96 0.03 -12.92 4.08
C ALA A 96 -0.06 -12.91 5.62
N CYS A 97 0.09 -11.78 6.29
CA CYS A 97 0.08 -11.69 7.74
C CYS A 97 -1.31 -11.34 8.31
N SER A 98 -1.89 -12.21 9.12
CA SER A 98 -3.15 -11.96 9.82
C SER A 98 -3.07 -10.81 10.85
N ALA A 99 -1.87 -10.38 11.24
CA ALA A 99 -1.60 -9.21 12.07
C ALA A 99 -1.28 -7.95 11.27
N LYS A 100 -1.41 -7.99 9.93
CA LYS A 100 -1.18 -6.87 9.00
C LYS A 100 0.22 -6.26 9.09
N MET A 101 1.25 -7.12 9.24
CA MET A 101 2.66 -6.71 9.32
C MET A 101 3.26 -6.43 7.94
N ASP A 102 2.67 -7.01 6.90
CA ASP A 102 3.12 -6.97 5.51
C ASP A 102 2.06 -6.38 4.57
N PRO A 103 1.72 -5.08 4.70
CA PRO A 103 0.83 -4.44 3.72
C PRO A 103 1.40 -4.58 2.31
N ALA A 104 0.56 -4.52 1.28
CA ALA A 104 0.98 -4.71 -0.12
C ALA A 104 2.13 -3.79 -0.55
N SER A 105 2.22 -2.58 0.00
CA SER A 105 3.29 -1.60 -0.24
C SER A 105 4.68 -2.07 0.20
N THR A 106 4.76 -3.04 1.11
CA THR A 106 6.03 -3.59 1.61
C THR A 106 6.78 -4.39 0.54
N TYR A 107 6.05 -4.93 -0.44
CA TYR A 107 6.61 -5.66 -1.59
C TYR A 107 7.04 -4.73 -2.74
N ALA A 108 6.80 -3.42 -2.61
CA ALA A 108 7.25 -2.41 -3.54
C ALA A 108 8.61 -1.84 -3.10
N ASN A 109 9.71 -2.44 -3.57
CA ASN A 109 11.02 -1.82 -3.38
C ASN A 109 11.14 -0.60 -4.30
N VAL A 110 11.31 0.58 -3.70
CA VAL A 110 11.30 1.87 -4.41
C VAL A 110 12.35 2.00 -5.49
N ASN A 111 13.48 1.31 -5.38
CA ASN A 111 14.57 1.35 -6.35
C ASN A 111 14.29 0.51 -7.62
N ASN A 112 13.23 -0.30 -7.62
CA ASN A 112 12.90 -1.24 -8.69
C ASN A 112 11.69 -0.83 -9.52
N TYR A 113 11.00 0.27 -9.19
CA TYR A 113 9.89 0.82 -9.94
C TYR A 113 10.26 2.18 -10.55
N ASP A 114 9.59 2.54 -11.65
CA ASP A 114 9.87 3.79 -12.35
C ASP A 114 8.85 4.88 -11.97
N SER A 115 7.61 4.49 -11.67
CA SER A 115 6.56 5.43 -11.28
C SER A 115 5.58 4.86 -10.28
N VAL A 116 4.91 5.74 -9.55
CA VAL A 116 3.78 5.43 -8.69
C VAL A 116 2.61 6.35 -9.03
N THR A 117 1.42 5.76 -9.14
CA THR A 117 0.16 6.48 -9.28
C THR A 117 -0.63 6.32 -7.99
N VAL A 118 -1.06 7.43 -7.42
CA VAL A 118 -1.97 7.46 -6.27
C VAL A 118 -3.26 8.16 -6.69
N ILE A 119 -4.38 7.46 -6.58
CA ILE A 119 -5.72 8.01 -6.78
C ILE A 119 -6.41 8.05 -5.42
N LYS A 120 -6.81 9.24 -4.97
CA LYS A 120 -7.45 9.40 -3.66
C LYS A 120 -8.96 9.39 -3.80
N GLY A 121 -9.62 8.55 -3.01
CA GLY A 121 -11.06 8.30 -3.12
C GLY A 121 -11.46 7.61 -4.42
N THR A 122 -12.75 7.63 -4.75
CA THR A 122 -13.31 6.97 -5.94
C THR A 122 -13.40 7.95 -7.11
N GLN A 123 -12.32 8.07 -7.87
CA GLN A 123 -12.21 8.93 -9.05
C GLN A 123 -12.12 8.13 -10.37
N SER A 124 -12.12 6.80 -10.27
CA SER A 124 -12.13 5.86 -11.38
C SER A 124 -12.70 4.52 -10.92
N VAL A 125 -13.35 3.78 -11.82
CA VAL A 125 -13.89 2.43 -11.57
C VAL A 125 -13.06 1.33 -12.24
N LEU A 126 -11.91 1.66 -12.82
CA LEU A 126 -11.06 0.74 -13.58
C LEU A 126 -10.17 -0.14 -12.70
N PHE A 127 -10.05 0.13 -11.39
CA PHE A 127 -9.00 -0.41 -10.52
C PHE A 127 -9.52 -1.37 -9.44
N GLY A 128 -10.26 -2.41 -9.83
CA GLY A 128 -10.70 -3.48 -8.94
C GLY A 128 -11.89 -3.11 -8.06
N ALA A 129 -12.40 -4.11 -7.34
CA ALA A 129 -13.53 -4.00 -6.42
C ALA A 129 -13.15 -3.27 -5.13
N GLY A 130 -14.04 -2.45 -4.59
CA GLY A 130 -13.81 -1.74 -3.33
C GLY A 130 -12.78 -0.59 -3.48
N GLY A 131 -11.96 -0.38 -2.44
CA GLY A 131 -10.95 0.68 -2.43
C GLY A 131 -11.52 2.09 -2.25
N PRO A 132 -12.43 2.35 -1.27
CA PRO A 132 -13.02 3.68 -1.09
C PRO A 132 -12.00 4.75 -0.69
N GLY A 133 -10.88 4.37 -0.07
CA GLY A 133 -9.77 5.27 0.25
C GLY A 133 -8.93 5.63 -0.97
N GLY A 134 -8.91 4.77 -1.98
CA GLY A 134 -8.19 5.04 -3.22
C GLY A 134 -7.39 3.88 -3.78
N VAL A 135 -6.52 4.22 -4.71
CA VAL A 135 -5.67 3.27 -5.45
C VAL A 135 -4.21 3.70 -5.35
N VAL A 136 -3.34 2.73 -5.16
CA VAL A 136 -1.89 2.89 -5.25
C VAL A 136 -1.37 1.92 -6.31
N SER A 137 -0.66 2.40 -7.31
CA SER A 137 -0.14 1.55 -8.39
C SER A 137 1.32 1.87 -8.68
N PHE A 138 2.20 0.94 -8.36
CA PHE A 138 3.63 0.98 -8.72
C PHE A 138 3.83 0.34 -10.08
N LYS A 139 4.58 1.00 -10.97
CA LYS A 139 4.77 0.54 -12.35
C LYS A 139 6.24 0.55 -12.75
N ARG A 140 6.61 -0.45 -13.54
CA ARG A 140 7.83 -0.46 -14.34
C ARG A 140 7.45 -0.19 -15.80
N VAL A 141 8.06 0.83 -16.37
CA VAL A 141 7.84 1.23 -17.77
C VAL A 141 9.09 0.91 -18.55
N THR A 142 8.98 0.05 -19.55
CA THR A 142 10.11 -0.35 -20.37
C THR A 142 9.71 -0.29 -21.84
N ASN A 143 10.57 0.31 -22.65
CA ASN A 143 10.44 0.35 -24.10
C ASN A 143 11.65 -0.33 -24.76
N PRO A 144 11.58 -0.80 -26.01
CA PRO A 144 12.73 -1.25 -26.74
C PRO A 144 13.79 -0.16 -26.82
N VAL A 145 15.03 -0.51 -26.54
CA VAL A 145 16.20 0.38 -26.58
C VAL A 145 17.11 0.03 -27.75
N ALA A 146 17.81 1.01 -28.29
CA ALA A 146 18.74 0.78 -29.41
C ALA A 146 20.11 0.21 -28.95
N LYS A 147 20.48 0.43 -27.70
CA LYS A 147 21.70 -0.05 -27.05
C LYS A 147 21.39 -0.40 -25.59
N PRO A 148 22.21 -1.23 -24.93
CA PRO A 148 22.01 -1.48 -23.50
C PRO A 148 22.02 -0.20 -22.68
N GLU A 149 21.10 -0.13 -21.72
CA GLU A 149 20.98 0.96 -20.74
C GLU A 149 21.17 0.35 -19.35
N PHE A 150 21.97 1.01 -18.51
CA PHE A 150 22.30 0.54 -17.18
C PHE A 150 22.05 1.64 -16.16
N ARG A 151 21.48 1.27 -15.00
CA ARG A 151 21.38 2.14 -13.84
C ARG A 151 21.90 1.37 -12.62
N ILE A 152 22.77 2.02 -11.83
CA ILE A 152 23.27 1.47 -10.57
C ILE A 152 23.04 2.51 -9.48
N GLY A 153 22.49 2.08 -8.36
CA GLY A 153 22.23 2.92 -7.19
C GLY A 153 22.82 2.36 -5.91
N GLN A 154 23.29 3.25 -5.04
CA GLN A 154 23.72 2.92 -3.69
C GLN A 154 23.14 3.94 -2.73
N ASN A 155 22.40 3.49 -1.71
CA ASN A 155 21.85 4.33 -0.65
C ASN A 155 22.42 3.92 0.70
N PHE A 156 22.58 4.90 1.59
CA PHE A 156 23.08 4.70 2.95
C PHE A 156 22.27 5.56 3.94
N ASP A 157 21.99 4.98 5.12
CA ASP A 157 21.40 5.65 6.28
C ASP A 157 22.19 5.30 7.55
N SER A 158 22.67 6.32 8.27
CA SER A 158 23.57 6.12 9.42
C SER A 158 22.83 5.65 10.67
N ASN A 159 21.57 5.97 10.84
CA ASN A 159 20.85 5.68 12.09
C ASN A 159 20.63 4.18 12.26
N ALA A 160 20.02 3.52 11.27
CA ALA A 160 19.89 2.07 11.25
C ALA A 160 21.15 1.35 10.74
N GLY A 161 22.19 2.09 10.29
CA GLY A 161 23.30 1.51 9.54
C GLY A 161 22.84 0.82 8.26
N ALA A 162 21.73 1.32 7.68
CA ALA A 162 21.12 0.71 6.52
C ALA A 162 21.93 1.03 5.25
N TYR A 163 22.01 0.05 4.37
CA TYR A 163 22.56 0.24 3.03
C TYR A 163 21.74 -0.54 2.02
N THR A 164 21.49 0.08 0.86
CA THR A 164 20.78 -0.50 -0.26
C THR A 164 21.65 -0.41 -1.51
N THR A 165 21.82 -1.52 -2.19
CA THR A 165 22.42 -1.58 -3.52
C THR A 165 21.35 -1.97 -4.52
N SER A 166 21.25 -1.24 -5.62
CA SER A 166 20.28 -1.51 -6.69
C SER A 166 20.93 -1.49 -8.06
N GLY A 167 20.38 -2.25 -8.99
CA GLY A 167 20.79 -2.29 -10.38
C GLY A 167 19.62 -2.54 -11.31
N ASN A 168 19.64 -1.86 -12.45
CA ASN A 168 18.68 -2.04 -13.52
C ASN A 168 19.44 -2.07 -14.85
N VAL A 169 19.09 -3.00 -15.72
CA VAL A 169 19.63 -3.07 -17.07
C VAL A 169 18.55 -3.41 -18.07
N VAL A 170 18.54 -2.71 -19.20
CA VAL A 170 17.68 -3.01 -20.34
C VAL A 170 18.57 -3.40 -21.52
N PHE A 171 18.40 -4.63 -22.01
CA PHE A 171 19.12 -5.15 -23.17
C PHE A 171 18.19 -5.19 -24.39
N PRO A 172 18.61 -4.64 -25.56
CA PRO A 172 17.92 -4.89 -26.82
C PRO A 172 18.18 -6.33 -27.25
N LEU A 173 17.14 -7.13 -27.43
CA LEU A 173 17.21 -8.46 -28.02
C LEU A 173 17.07 -8.40 -29.55
N SER A 174 16.32 -7.42 -30.02
CA SER A 174 16.13 -7.03 -31.41
C SER A 174 15.67 -5.58 -31.48
N SER A 175 15.38 -5.06 -32.68
CA SER A 175 14.76 -3.72 -32.82
C SER A 175 13.40 -3.60 -32.12
N ASN A 176 12.72 -4.71 -31.83
CA ASN A 176 11.36 -4.73 -31.32
C ASN A 176 11.25 -5.46 -29.97
N ALA A 177 12.30 -6.13 -29.51
CA ALA A 177 12.27 -6.93 -28.29
C ALA A 177 13.38 -6.52 -27.33
N TYR A 178 13.07 -6.60 -26.04
CA TYR A 178 14.00 -6.26 -24.97
C TYR A 178 13.91 -7.23 -23.79
N LEU A 179 14.98 -7.29 -23.03
CA LEU A 179 15.06 -7.92 -21.73
C LEU A 179 15.43 -6.85 -20.70
N ARG A 180 14.62 -6.68 -19.67
CA ARG A 180 14.96 -5.85 -18.52
C ARG A 180 15.23 -6.73 -17.31
N LEU A 181 16.32 -6.45 -16.60
CA LEU A 181 16.68 -7.08 -15.34
C LEU A 181 16.82 -5.99 -14.28
N ASN A 182 16.10 -6.13 -13.19
CA ASN A 182 16.23 -5.27 -12.02
C ASN A 182 16.64 -6.12 -10.81
N GLY A 183 17.38 -5.53 -9.89
CA GLY A 183 17.66 -6.15 -8.61
C GLY A 183 18.02 -5.12 -7.56
N SER A 184 17.68 -5.41 -6.31
CA SER A 184 18.13 -4.63 -5.16
C SER A 184 18.30 -5.51 -3.94
N ALA A 185 19.18 -5.08 -3.04
CA ALA A 185 19.38 -5.69 -1.74
C ALA A 185 19.57 -4.61 -0.68
N THR A 186 18.83 -4.74 0.43
CA THR A 186 18.89 -3.84 1.58
C THR A 186 19.20 -4.64 2.83
N ASN A 187 20.08 -4.10 3.68
CA ASN A 187 20.27 -4.56 5.05
C ASN A 187 20.20 -3.36 5.99
N ALA A 188 19.44 -3.48 7.06
CA ALA A 188 19.28 -2.46 8.09
C ALA A 188 19.33 -3.10 9.48
N GLY A 189 20.05 -2.46 10.38
CA GLY A 189 20.00 -2.78 11.81
C GLY A 189 18.83 -2.10 12.52
N ASN A 190 18.80 -2.22 13.83
CA ASN A 190 17.85 -1.48 14.65
C ASN A 190 18.14 0.01 14.60
N TYR A 191 17.13 0.83 14.27
CA TYR A 191 17.30 2.28 14.37
C TYR A 191 17.30 2.73 15.84
N GLU A 192 17.87 3.90 16.07
CA GLU A 192 17.86 4.60 17.36
C GLU A 192 16.85 5.75 17.32
N THR A 193 16.00 5.84 18.33
CA THR A 193 15.04 6.95 18.48
C THR A 193 15.75 8.19 19.03
N GLY A 194 15.11 9.37 18.95
CA GLY A 194 15.66 10.60 19.55
C GLY A 194 15.82 10.57 21.09
N SER A 195 15.40 9.49 21.74
CA SER A 195 15.65 9.23 23.18
C SER A 195 16.79 8.23 23.42
N GLY A 196 17.46 7.73 22.38
CA GLY A 196 18.53 6.76 22.48
C GLY A 196 18.07 5.29 22.63
N ILE A 197 16.78 5.02 22.48
CA ILE A 197 16.22 3.66 22.51
C ILE A 197 16.41 3.03 21.13
N LYS A 198 16.80 1.75 21.11
CA LYS A 198 16.91 0.93 19.88
C LYS A 198 15.84 -0.16 19.87
N PRO A 199 14.65 0.14 19.34
CA PRO A 199 13.61 -0.88 19.21
C PRO A 199 14.04 -1.98 18.22
N LEU A 200 13.46 -3.18 18.36
CA LEU A 200 13.71 -4.29 17.43
C LEU A 200 13.10 -3.98 16.05
N THR A 201 13.89 -3.44 15.16
CA THR A 201 13.46 -2.90 13.86
C THR A 201 14.38 -3.28 12.70
N GLU A 202 15.36 -4.15 12.94
CA GLU A 202 16.25 -4.65 11.87
C GLU A 202 15.47 -5.39 10.79
N TYR A 203 15.98 -5.37 9.56
CA TYR A 203 15.41 -6.13 8.43
C TYR A 203 16.44 -6.34 7.33
N SER A 204 16.18 -7.34 6.49
CA SER A 204 16.90 -7.56 5.23
C SER A 204 15.90 -7.83 4.12
N THR A 205 16.10 -7.19 2.96
CA THR A 205 15.30 -7.43 1.76
C THR A 205 16.18 -7.71 0.55
N THR A 206 15.71 -8.57 -0.33
CA THR A 206 16.33 -8.82 -1.63
C THR A 206 15.22 -8.95 -2.67
N ASP A 207 15.35 -8.22 -3.75
CA ASP A 207 14.38 -8.19 -4.85
C ASP A 207 15.09 -8.42 -6.16
N TYR A 208 14.44 -9.14 -7.07
CA TYR A 208 14.82 -9.16 -8.47
C TYR A 208 13.62 -9.30 -9.38
N THR A 209 13.75 -8.77 -10.58
CA THR A 209 12.69 -8.79 -11.60
C THR A 209 13.30 -9.06 -12.96
N ILE A 210 12.61 -9.87 -13.75
CA ILE A 210 12.95 -10.19 -15.13
C ILE A 210 11.74 -9.84 -15.99
N ILE A 211 11.89 -8.92 -16.95
CA ILE A 211 10.85 -8.53 -17.90
C ILE A 211 11.33 -8.86 -19.32
N LEU A 212 10.55 -9.65 -20.03
CA LEU A 212 10.71 -9.91 -21.45
C LEU A 212 9.58 -9.22 -22.20
N GLY A 213 9.89 -8.26 -23.05
CA GLY A 213 8.91 -7.50 -23.81
C GLY A 213 9.20 -7.48 -25.31
N THR A 214 8.13 -7.35 -26.09
CA THR A 214 8.23 -7.21 -27.53
C THR A 214 7.11 -6.36 -28.12
N LEU A 215 7.45 -5.58 -29.15
CA LEU A 215 6.48 -4.92 -30.00
C LEU A 215 6.11 -5.86 -31.17
N LEU A 216 4.83 -6.03 -31.40
CA LEU A 216 4.30 -6.78 -32.54
C LEU A 216 4.26 -5.90 -33.79
N THR A 217 4.02 -6.52 -34.94
CA THR A 217 4.03 -5.84 -36.25
C THR A 217 2.97 -4.76 -36.41
N ASP A 218 1.90 -4.82 -35.62
CA ASP A 218 0.83 -3.82 -35.56
C ASP A 218 1.07 -2.73 -34.52
N GLY A 219 2.25 -2.70 -33.88
CA GLY A 219 2.61 -1.79 -32.81
C GLY A 219 2.11 -2.19 -31.42
N SER A 220 1.37 -3.29 -31.31
CA SER A 220 0.92 -3.82 -30.03
C SER A 220 2.09 -4.32 -29.21
N LYS A 221 2.00 -4.23 -27.87
CA LYS A 221 3.07 -4.62 -26.93
C LYS A 221 2.66 -5.85 -26.14
N LEU A 222 3.59 -6.78 -26.00
CA LEU A 222 3.45 -7.96 -25.13
C LEU A 222 4.62 -7.98 -24.15
N GLU A 223 4.32 -8.12 -22.85
CA GLU A 223 5.32 -8.28 -21.79
C GLU A 223 4.99 -9.47 -20.90
N VAL A 224 6.02 -10.20 -20.52
CA VAL A 224 5.98 -11.22 -19.46
C VAL A 224 6.96 -10.79 -18.39
N ASN A 225 6.51 -10.73 -17.16
CA ASN A 225 7.28 -10.29 -16.02
C ASN A 225 7.27 -11.37 -14.93
N TYR A 226 8.45 -11.64 -14.36
CA TYR A 226 8.62 -12.38 -13.13
C TYR A 226 9.34 -11.51 -12.12
N SER A 227 8.76 -11.36 -10.93
CA SER A 227 9.37 -10.65 -9.80
C SER A 227 9.43 -11.56 -8.59
N ASN A 228 10.55 -11.51 -7.87
CA ASN A 228 10.70 -12.17 -6.57
C ASN A 228 11.09 -11.12 -5.53
N ASN A 229 10.43 -11.13 -4.38
CA ASN A 229 10.76 -10.32 -3.21
C ASN A 229 11.00 -11.26 -2.03
N ARG A 230 12.08 -11.04 -1.31
CA ARG A 230 12.44 -11.76 -0.10
C ARG A 230 12.70 -10.78 1.01
N GLN A 231 12.04 -11.01 2.12
CA GLN A 231 12.23 -10.27 3.36
C GLN A 231 12.63 -11.27 4.45
N ASP A 232 13.70 -10.99 5.13
CA ASP A 232 14.23 -11.85 6.17
C ASP A 232 14.44 -11.02 7.45
N LYS A 233 14.11 -11.61 8.62
CA LYS A 233 14.36 -11.04 9.93
C LYS A 233 13.83 -9.62 10.09
N VAL A 234 12.52 -9.42 9.89
CA VAL A 234 11.90 -8.10 10.08
C VAL A 234 11.35 -7.97 11.49
N GLY A 235 11.91 -7.05 12.27
CA GLY A 235 11.58 -6.81 13.66
C GLY A 235 10.36 -5.91 13.87
N TYR A 236 9.51 -6.27 14.84
CA TYR A 236 8.29 -5.57 15.21
C TYR A 236 8.19 -5.31 16.71
N PRO A 237 8.57 -4.12 17.20
CA PRO A 237 8.66 -3.82 18.63
C PRO A 237 7.33 -3.93 19.38
N GLY A 238 6.21 -3.70 18.72
CA GLY A 238 4.85 -3.77 19.29
C GLY A 238 4.18 -5.15 19.23
N LEU A 239 4.83 -6.18 18.67
CA LEU A 239 4.23 -7.49 18.46
C LEU A 239 5.00 -8.58 19.19
N MET A 240 4.30 -9.70 19.46
CA MET A 240 4.89 -10.84 20.17
C MET A 240 5.77 -11.74 19.30
N MET A 241 5.72 -11.58 17.99
CA MET A 241 6.49 -12.32 16.99
C MET A 241 7.01 -11.36 15.92
N ASP A 242 8.08 -11.76 15.27
CA ASP A 242 8.72 -11.06 14.17
C ASP A 242 8.60 -11.87 12.89
N ILE A 243 8.78 -11.24 11.73
CA ILE A 243 8.86 -11.98 10.47
C ILE A 243 10.23 -12.68 10.41
N THR A 244 10.20 -14.00 10.38
CA THR A 244 11.38 -14.81 10.12
C THR A 244 11.75 -14.73 8.66
N TYR A 245 10.76 -14.93 7.78
CA TYR A 245 10.84 -14.69 6.36
C TYR A 245 9.46 -14.36 5.76
N SER A 246 9.47 -13.61 4.67
CA SER A 246 8.32 -13.43 3.77
C SER A 246 8.83 -13.47 2.33
N TYR A 247 8.43 -14.49 1.57
CA TYR A 247 8.88 -14.73 0.21
C TYR A 247 7.71 -14.59 -0.74
N THR A 248 7.90 -13.80 -1.78
CA THR A 248 6.87 -13.51 -2.78
C THR A 248 7.40 -13.83 -4.16
N ASP A 249 6.63 -14.62 -4.91
CA ASP A 249 6.81 -14.83 -6.33
C ASP A 249 5.62 -14.24 -7.08
N MET A 250 5.88 -13.35 -8.03
CA MET A 250 4.85 -12.67 -8.81
C MET A 250 5.11 -12.83 -10.31
N TYR A 251 4.08 -13.24 -11.03
CA TYR A 251 4.08 -13.37 -12.48
C TYR A 251 3.03 -12.46 -13.07
N THR A 252 3.39 -11.68 -14.10
CA THR A 252 2.43 -10.88 -14.85
C THR A 252 2.61 -11.09 -16.35
N LEU A 253 1.48 -11.09 -17.05
CA LEU A 253 1.44 -11.01 -18.51
C LEU A 253 0.61 -9.80 -18.89
N LYS A 254 1.18 -8.89 -19.69
CA LYS A 254 0.51 -7.68 -20.16
C LYS A 254 0.50 -7.69 -21.68
N TYR A 255 -0.67 -7.45 -22.25
CA TYR A 255 -0.86 -7.25 -23.66
C TYR A 255 -1.60 -5.96 -23.92
N HIS A 256 -0.91 -5.02 -24.55
CA HIS A 256 -1.49 -3.74 -24.98
C HIS A 256 -1.64 -3.74 -26.51
N ARG A 257 -2.88 -3.71 -26.98
CA ARG A 257 -3.21 -3.66 -28.38
C ARG A 257 -3.56 -2.22 -28.79
N VAL A 258 -2.86 -1.71 -29.79
CA VAL A 258 -3.06 -0.36 -30.34
C VAL A 258 -3.87 -0.33 -31.63
N SER A 259 -4.03 -1.48 -32.29
CA SER A 259 -4.83 -1.59 -33.51
C SER A 259 -6.29 -1.92 -33.20
N PRO A 260 -7.26 -1.35 -33.94
CA PRO A 260 -8.68 -1.59 -33.70
C PRO A 260 -9.06 -3.09 -33.77
N LEU A 261 -9.97 -3.50 -32.88
CA LEU A 261 -10.56 -4.84 -32.85
C LEU A 261 -12.08 -4.72 -32.64
N GLY A 262 -12.85 -4.89 -33.73
CA GLY A 262 -14.28 -4.69 -33.69
C GLY A 262 -14.65 -3.25 -33.34
N ILE A 263 -15.34 -3.06 -32.20
CA ILE A 263 -15.70 -1.73 -31.69
C ILE A 263 -14.59 -1.07 -30.84
N PHE A 264 -13.57 -1.82 -30.49
CA PHE A 264 -12.49 -1.34 -29.62
C PHE A 264 -11.39 -0.66 -30.43
N SER A 265 -11.03 0.56 -30.09
CA SER A 265 -9.90 1.29 -30.64
C SER A 265 -8.56 0.78 -30.08
N THR A 266 -8.53 0.49 -28.79
CA THR A 266 -7.40 -0.16 -28.10
C THR A 266 -7.91 -1.20 -27.11
N MET A 267 -7.04 -2.12 -26.68
CA MET A 267 -7.38 -3.12 -25.67
C MET A 267 -6.19 -3.43 -24.79
N ASN A 268 -6.41 -3.52 -23.49
CA ASN A 268 -5.44 -4.02 -22.52
C ASN A 268 -5.91 -5.31 -21.90
N VAL A 269 -5.00 -6.26 -21.79
CA VAL A 269 -5.17 -7.50 -21.05
C VAL A 269 -4.03 -7.61 -20.06
N GLU A 270 -4.36 -7.77 -18.80
CA GLU A 270 -3.41 -8.04 -17.71
C GLU A 270 -3.81 -9.34 -17.03
N LEU A 271 -2.87 -10.27 -16.90
CA LEU A 271 -3.03 -11.49 -16.11
C LEU A 271 -1.93 -11.54 -15.08
N PHE A 272 -2.25 -12.01 -13.88
CA PHE A 272 -1.28 -12.08 -12.80
C PHE A 272 -1.47 -13.30 -11.90
N ASN A 273 -0.37 -13.69 -11.26
CA ASN A 273 -0.33 -14.63 -10.15
C ASN A 273 0.68 -14.11 -9.12
N THR A 274 0.29 -14.05 -7.87
CA THR A 274 1.14 -13.67 -6.73
C THR A 274 1.03 -14.75 -5.68
N ASP A 275 2.16 -15.29 -5.25
CA ASP A 275 2.29 -16.36 -4.27
C ASP A 275 3.17 -15.87 -3.13
N ILE A 276 2.65 -15.83 -1.90
CA ILE A 276 3.34 -15.32 -0.72
C ILE A 276 3.36 -16.39 0.37
N ASP A 277 4.57 -16.83 0.71
CA ASP A 277 4.87 -17.65 1.88
C ASP A 277 5.48 -16.79 2.99
N HIS A 278 4.90 -16.84 4.18
CA HIS A 278 5.29 -16.00 5.30
C HIS A 278 5.37 -16.79 6.60
N LEU A 279 6.43 -16.60 7.37
CA LEU A 279 6.63 -17.19 8.69
C LEU A 279 6.90 -16.13 9.72
N MET A 280 6.11 -16.15 10.79
CA MET A 280 6.37 -15.37 12.01
C MET A 280 6.79 -16.30 13.16
N ASP A 281 7.76 -15.90 13.98
CA ASP A 281 8.08 -16.58 15.21
C ASP A 281 8.56 -15.62 16.32
N ASN A 282 8.69 -16.15 17.55
CA ASN A 282 9.29 -15.45 18.68
C ASN A 282 10.65 -16.05 19.08
N THR A 283 11.24 -16.85 18.23
CA THR A 283 12.49 -17.60 18.51
C THR A 283 13.68 -17.00 17.79
N THR A 284 13.55 -16.72 16.51
CA THR A 284 14.64 -16.35 15.60
C THR A 284 15.31 -15.03 16.02
N MET A 285 14.54 -13.99 16.31
CA MET A 285 15.06 -12.67 16.67
C MET A 285 14.99 -12.41 18.18
N ARG A 286 14.04 -13.00 18.90
CA ARG A 286 13.84 -12.77 20.35
C ARG A 286 14.48 -13.82 21.24
N GLY A 287 14.96 -14.91 20.65
CA GLY A 287 15.68 -15.97 21.40
C GLY A 287 14.81 -16.76 22.39
N THR A 288 13.47 -16.71 22.26
CA THR A 288 12.58 -17.56 23.06
C THR A 288 12.88 -19.02 22.78
N THR A 289 13.09 -19.85 23.83
CA THR A 289 13.44 -21.25 23.68
C THR A 289 12.53 -22.15 24.52
N GLY A 290 12.41 -23.41 24.10
CA GLY A 290 11.65 -24.45 24.81
C GLY A 290 10.15 -24.23 24.81
N ASN A 291 9.49 -24.51 25.92
CA ASN A 291 8.06 -24.30 26.08
C ASN A 291 7.73 -22.80 25.99
N GLY A 292 6.81 -22.43 25.09
CA GLY A 292 6.44 -21.04 24.81
C GLY A 292 7.04 -20.48 23.51
N SER A 293 7.90 -21.24 22.82
CA SER A 293 8.26 -20.92 21.43
C SER A 293 7.04 -21.04 20.53
N MET A 294 6.71 -19.97 19.82
CA MET A 294 5.56 -19.90 18.93
C MET A 294 6.02 -19.61 17.50
N PHE A 295 5.36 -20.19 16.54
CA PHE A 295 5.57 -19.92 15.13
C PHE A 295 4.25 -20.01 14.35
N THR A 296 4.12 -19.19 13.34
CA THR A 296 2.88 -19.02 12.57
C THR A 296 3.23 -19.00 11.07
N PRO A 297 3.20 -20.15 10.38
CA PRO A 297 3.24 -20.20 8.94
C PRO A 297 1.94 -19.66 8.38
N THR A 298 2.05 -18.82 7.36
CA THR A 298 0.91 -18.20 6.67
C THR A 298 1.16 -18.12 5.17
N SER A 299 0.12 -18.10 4.39
CA SER A 299 0.18 -17.90 2.93
C SER A 299 -0.92 -17.00 2.40
N SER A 300 -0.65 -16.37 1.27
CA SER A 300 -1.62 -15.62 0.47
C SER A 300 -1.35 -15.83 -1.01
N ASP A 301 -2.22 -16.63 -1.65
CA ASP A 301 -2.10 -16.97 -3.06
C ASP A 301 -3.17 -16.22 -3.85
N THR A 302 -2.76 -15.36 -4.80
CA THR A 302 -3.68 -14.53 -5.58
C THR A 302 -3.45 -14.73 -7.07
N TYR A 303 -4.49 -14.99 -7.83
CA TYR A 303 -4.42 -14.94 -9.29
C TYR A 303 -5.64 -14.24 -9.86
N GLY A 304 -5.44 -13.67 -11.02
CA GLY A 304 -6.53 -12.93 -11.65
C GLY A 304 -6.14 -12.32 -12.98
N GLY A 305 -7.03 -11.48 -13.46
CA GLY A 305 -6.78 -10.74 -14.68
C GLY A 305 -7.84 -9.67 -14.93
N ARG A 306 -7.50 -8.77 -15.83
CA ARG A 306 -8.34 -7.67 -16.23
C ARG A 306 -8.25 -7.47 -17.73
N VAL A 307 -9.41 -7.21 -18.36
CA VAL A 307 -9.51 -6.82 -19.76
C VAL A 307 -10.22 -5.48 -19.84
N ILE A 308 -9.58 -4.49 -20.47
CA ILE A 308 -10.14 -3.14 -20.69
C ILE A 308 -10.08 -2.84 -22.17
N GLY A 309 -11.23 -2.58 -22.79
CA GLY A 309 -11.36 -2.09 -24.16
C GLY A 309 -11.73 -0.61 -24.17
N ALA A 310 -11.04 0.20 -24.99
CA ALA A 310 -11.43 1.57 -25.27
C ALA A 310 -12.36 1.60 -26.48
N ILE A 311 -13.43 2.40 -26.41
CA ILE A 311 -14.37 2.65 -27.50
C ILE A 311 -14.28 4.14 -27.84
N GLY A 312 -13.76 4.46 -29.03
CA GLY A 312 -13.36 5.83 -29.35
C GLY A 312 -12.19 6.28 -28.47
N SER A 313 -12.17 7.56 -28.11
CA SER A 313 -11.11 8.18 -27.32
C SER A 313 -11.45 8.32 -25.82
N ASP A 314 -12.72 8.22 -25.45
CA ASP A 314 -13.24 8.71 -24.19
C ASP A 314 -14.03 7.68 -23.36
N MET A 315 -14.34 6.51 -23.92
CA MET A 315 -15.09 5.47 -23.21
C MET A 315 -14.25 4.20 -23.05
N ARG A 316 -14.27 3.63 -21.85
CA ARG A 316 -13.61 2.36 -21.48
C ARG A 316 -14.63 1.42 -20.88
N VAL A 317 -14.58 0.18 -21.28
CA VAL A 317 -15.40 -0.90 -20.72
C VAL A 317 -14.49 -2.05 -20.36
N GLY A 318 -14.82 -2.79 -19.31
CA GLY A 318 -13.97 -3.92 -18.95
C GLY A 318 -14.60 -4.88 -17.97
N ILE A 319 -13.84 -5.92 -17.75
CA ILE A 319 -14.13 -6.99 -16.80
C ILE A 319 -12.84 -7.33 -16.07
N ASP A 320 -12.92 -7.61 -14.80
CA ASP A 320 -11.84 -8.21 -14.02
C ASP A 320 -12.33 -9.39 -13.18
N TYR A 321 -11.39 -10.29 -12.92
CA TYR A 321 -11.58 -11.43 -12.03
C TYR A 321 -10.37 -11.57 -11.12
N GLU A 322 -10.63 -11.90 -9.87
CA GLU A 322 -9.62 -12.13 -8.85
C GLU A 322 -10.01 -13.30 -7.97
N HIS A 323 -9.03 -14.13 -7.67
CA HIS A 323 -9.13 -15.21 -6.69
C HIS A 323 -7.97 -15.07 -5.69
N ASN A 324 -8.28 -15.06 -4.40
CA ASN A 324 -7.29 -15.04 -3.33
C ASN A 324 -7.59 -16.14 -2.30
N THR A 325 -6.57 -16.91 -1.93
CA THR A 325 -6.66 -17.90 -0.85
C THR A 325 -5.70 -17.52 0.27
N LYS A 326 -6.19 -17.45 1.50
CA LYS A 326 -5.39 -17.14 2.70
C LYS A 326 -5.48 -18.27 3.72
N ASN A 327 -4.32 -18.67 4.22
CA ASN A 327 -4.22 -19.64 5.33
C ASN A 327 -3.24 -19.13 6.37
N ALA A 328 -3.57 -19.30 7.66
CA ALA A 328 -2.67 -18.96 8.76
C ALA A 328 -2.93 -19.87 9.96
N GLU A 329 -1.86 -20.55 10.42
CA GLU A 329 -1.92 -21.53 11.52
C GLU A 329 -0.90 -21.16 12.60
N GLN A 330 -1.34 -20.99 13.84
CA GLN A 330 -0.44 -20.78 14.96
C GLN A 330 -0.09 -22.11 15.64
N ASN A 331 1.19 -22.30 15.85
CA ASN A 331 1.77 -23.46 16.52
C ASN A 331 2.62 -23.03 17.71
N MET A 332 2.85 -23.93 18.66
CA MET A 332 3.70 -23.74 19.84
C MET A 332 4.54 -24.98 20.09
N THR A 333 5.75 -24.81 20.62
CA THR A 333 6.55 -25.92 21.11
C THR A 333 6.18 -26.23 22.56
N MET A 334 5.81 -27.48 22.83
CA MET A 334 5.48 -28.02 24.16
C MET A 334 6.15 -29.38 24.35
N GLY A 335 6.95 -29.52 25.40
CA GLY A 335 7.67 -30.77 25.68
C GLY A 335 8.61 -31.22 24.56
N GLY A 336 9.15 -30.29 23.77
CA GLY A 336 10.00 -30.57 22.60
C GLY A 336 9.25 -31.00 21.32
N MET A 337 7.93 -30.97 21.33
CA MET A 337 7.09 -31.25 20.16
C MET A 337 6.37 -29.99 19.67
N ASN A 338 6.20 -29.86 18.37
CA ASN A 338 5.36 -28.81 17.78
C ASN A 338 3.89 -29.22 17.88
N VAL A 339 3.10 -28.35 18.47
CA VAL A 339 1.67 -28.56 18.74
C VAL A 339 0.88 -27.48 18.03
N PHE A 340 -0.09 -27.88 17.22
CA PHE A 340 -1.05 -26.97 16.62
C PHE A 340 -1.89 -26.27 17.71
N MET A 341 -2.03 -24.96 17.60
CA MET A 341 -2.77 -24.14 18.55
C MET A 341 -4.12 -23.69 18.00
N MET A 342 -4.13 -23.06 16.84
CA MET A 342 -5.33 -22.48 16.26
C MET A 342 -5.14 -22.13 14.78
N HIS A 343 -6.25 -22.07 14.04
CA HIS A 343 -6.30 -21.36 12.76
C HIS A 343 -6.54 -19.87 13.01
N LEU A 344 -5.65 -19.01 12.51
CA LEU A 344 -5.88 -17.56 12.47
C LEU A 344 -6.73 -17.20 11.26
N TRP A 345 -6.41 -17.76 10.09
CA TRP A 345 -7.25 -17.77 8.92
C TRP A 345 -7.60 -19.22 8.57
N PRO A 346 -8.88 -19.63 8.69
CA PRO A 346 -9.29 -21.01 8.50
C PRO A 346 -9.42 -21.42 7.02
N ASP A 347 -8.32 -21.30 6.25
CA ASP A 347 -8.27 -21.58 4.81
C ASP A 347 -9.39 -20.85 4.08
N VAL A 348 -9.27 -19.55 3.91
CA VAL A 348 -10.32 -18.68 3.38
C VAL A 348 -10.07 -18.35 1.93
N LYS A 349 -11.04 -18.61 1.08
CA LYS A 349 -11.06 -18.20 -0.33
C LYS A 349 -11.93 -16.97 -0.52
N ALA A 350 -11.43 -16.02 -1.30
CA ALA A 350 -12.17 -14.86 -1.77
C ALA A 350 -12.14 -14.82 -3.30
N GLU A 351 -13.28 -14.67 -3.93
CA GLU A 351 -13.43 -14.52 -5.37
C GLU A 351 -14.16 -13.21 -5.66
N LYS A 352 -13.68 -12.45 -6.65
CA LYS A 352 -14.28 -11.19 -7.07
C LYS A 352 -14.42 -11.19 -8.59
N LEU A 353 -15.58 -10.84 -9.07
CA LEU A 353 -15.87 -10.65 -10.49
C LEU A 353 -16.47 -9.26 -10.67
N GLY A 354 -15.79 -8.39 -11.43
CA GLY A 354 -16.22 -7.02 -11.68
C GLY A 354 -16.49 -6.77 -13.17
N ILE A 355 -17.53 -5.99 -13.44
CA ILE A 355 -17.79 -5.40 -14.76
C ILE A 355 -17.93 -3.90 -14.62
N PHE A 356 -17.37 -3.13 -15.56
CA PHE A 356 -17.35 -1.68 -15.44
C PHE A 356 -17.37 -0.96 -16.77
N ILE A 357 -17.85 0.28 -16.70
CA ILE A 357 -17.83 1.25 -17.79
C ILE A 357 -17.41 2.60 -17.25
N GLU A 358 -16.53 3.29 -17.94
CA GLU A 358 -16.09 4.63 -17.60
C GLU A 358 -16.04 5.50 -18.85
N LYS A 359 -16.52 6.72 -18.74
CA LYS A 359 -16.40 7.75 -19.78
C LYS A 359 -15.73 8.99 -19.21
N ASP A 360 -14.72 9.46 -19.92
CA ASP A 360 -13.91 10.59 -19.51
C ASP A 360 -13.79 11.61 -20.64
N THR A 361 -14.37 12.78 -20.42
CA THR A 361 -14.32 13.91 -21.34
C THR A 361 -13.78 15.15 -20.65
N ALA A 362 -13.45 16.19 -21.40
CA ALA A 362 -12.90 17.43 -20.83
C ALA A 362 -13.80 18.07 -19.74
N ASN A 363 -15.12 17.93 -19.86
CA ASN A 363 -16.07 18.62 -18.96
C ASN A 363 -16.75 17.70 -17.96
N ILE A 364 -16.87 16.41 -18.28
CA ILE A 364 -17.56 15.44 -17.45
C ILE A 364 -16.90 14.08 -17.55
N SER A 365 -16.66 13.48 -16.39
CA SER A 365 -16.20 12.10 -16.27
C SER A 365 -17.19 11.35 -15.39
N TYR A 366 -17.51 10.12 -15.76
CA TYR A 366 -18.36 9.25 -14.95
C TYR A 366 -18.05 7.79 -15.17
N GLY A 367 -18.29 6.99 -14.17
CA GLY A 367 -18.10 5.54 -14.23
C GLY A 367 -19.12 4.81 -13.38
N LEU A 368 -19.39 3.58 -13.77
CA LEU A 368 -20.24 2.63 -13.04
C LEU A 368 -19.56 1.26 -13.05
N ARG A 369 -19.58 0.60 -11.91
CA ARG A 369 -19.03 -0.72 -11.69
C ARG A 369 -19.98 -1.55 -10.84
N TYR A 370 -20.09 -2.82 -11.18
CA TYR A 370 -20.76 -3.85 -10.38
C TYR A 370 -19.78 -4.96 -10.07
N ASP A 371 -19.72 -5.38 -8.80
CA ASP A 371 -18.86 -6.43 -8.30
C ASP A 371 -19.67 -7.50 -7.58
N GLN A 372 -19.45 -8.75 -7.97
CA GLN A 372 -19.85 -9.90 -7.18
C GLN A 372 -18.65 -10.42 -6.40
N VAL A 373 -18.77 -10.46 -5.08
CA VAL A 373 -17.71 -10.90 -4.17
C VAL A 373 -18.19 -12.08 -3.35
N GLU A 374 -17.40 -13.16 -3.38
CA GLU A 374 -17.65 -14.36 -2.60
C GLU A 374 -16.49 -14.61 -1.64
N VAL A 375 -16.76 -14.86 -0.35
CA VAL A 375 -15.74 -15.20 0.65
C VAL A 375 -16.17 -16.45 1.41
N GLN A 376 -15.33 -17.49 1.37
CA GLN A 376 -15.66 -18.80 1.94
C GLN A 376 -14.52 -19.37 2.78
N PRO A 377 -14.74 -19.68 4.08
CA PRO A 377 -13.79 -20.44 4.89
C PRO A 377 -13.97 -21.94 4.68
N HIS A 378 -12.88 -22.72 4.77
CA HIS A 378 -12.89 -24.17 4.57
C HIS A 378 -12.52 -24.97 5.82
N LYS A 379 -11.81 -24.38 6.78
CA LYS A 379 -11.38 -25.05 8.03
C LYS A 379 -12.08 -24.49 9.28
N GLN A 380 -13.29 -23.97 9.17
CA GLN A 380 -14.01 -23.31 10.26
C GLN A 380 -14.46 -24.25 11.39
N ASP A 381 -14.62 -25.55 11.11
CA ASP A 381 -15.02 -26.57 12.08
C ASP A 381 -13.86 -27.49 12.51
N VAL A 382 -12.72 -27.41 11.85
CA VAL A 382 -11.50 -28.16 12.14
C VAL A 382 -10.68 -27.34 13.10
N ASP A 383 -10.27 -27.82 14.05
CA ASP A 383 -9.90 -28.55 15.13
C ASP A 383 -9.45 -27.88 16.44
N LYS A 384 -9.75 -28.54 17.43
CA LYS A 384 -9.28 -28.33 18.76
C LYS A 384 -7.82 -28.74 18.78
N GLY A 385 -6.88 -27.80 18.94
CA GLY A 385 -5.54 -28.17 19.31
C GLY A 385 -5.54 -29.04 20.58
N MET A 386 -4.40 -29.58 20.96
CA MET A 386 -4.28 -30.52 22.08
C MET A 386 -4.70 -29.95 23.44
N MET A 387 -4.97 -28.67 23.59
CA MET A 387 -5.43 -28.04 24.82
C MET A 387 -6.96 -27.97 24.88
N ALA A 388 -7.56 -28.40 25.99
CA ALA A 388 -9.01 -28.40 26.22
C ALA A 388 -9.68 -27.02 26.14
N THR A 389 -8.91 -25.92 26.13
CA THR A 389 -9.37 -24.54 26.03
C THR A 389 -9.37 -24.00 24.60
N GLN A 390 -8.96 -24.80 23.62
CA GLN A 390 -8.93 -24.39 22.22
C GLN A 390 -10.29 -24.60 21.58
N LEU A 391 -10.75 -23.55 20.89
CA LEU A 391 -12.02 -23.52 20.18
C LEU A 391 -11.76 -23.62 18.68
N SER A 392 -12.62 -24.33 17.96
CA SER A 392 -12.66 -24.17 16.50
C SER A 392 -13.08 -22.74 16.15
N PRO A 393 -12.77 -22.22 14.95
CA PRO A 393 -13.23 -20.89 14.52
C PRO A 393 -14.74 -20.68 14.77
N ASN A 394 -15.61 -21.62 14.38
CA ASN A 394 -17.06 -21.52 14.63
C ASN A 394 -17.43 -21.49 16.11
N GLN A 395 -16.74 -22.25 16.95
CA GLN A 395 -16.96 -22.19 18.39
C GLN A 395 -16.53 -20.82 18.94
N LEU A 396 -15.41 -20.28 18.47
CA LEU A 396 -14.92 -18.95 18.88
C LEU A 396 -15.88 -17.84 18.48
N TYR A 397 -16.41 -17.84 17.24
CA TYR A 397 -17.39 -16.82 16.80
C TYR A 397 -18.68 -16.92 17.64
N THR A 398 -19.15 -18.14 17.93
CA THR A 398 -20.34 -18.36 18.77
C THR A 398 -20.11 -17.89 20.22
N ASP A 399 -18.89 -18.07 20.74
CA ASP A 399 -18.51 -17.66 22.10
C ASP A 399 -18.49 -16.12 22.26
N VAL A 400 -18.01 -15.38 21.25
CA VAL A 400 -17.82 -13.92 21.37
C VAL A 400 -19.00 -13.09 20.84
N TYR A 401 -19.75 -13.61 19.87
CA TYR A 401 -20.95 -12.93 19.34
C TYR A 401 -22.18 -13.64 19.84
N ALA A 402 -22.99 -13.00 20.69
CA ALA A 402 -24.16 -13.60 21.30
C ALA A 402 -25.09 -14.31 20.28
N GLY A 403 -25.25 -15.64 20.43
CA GLY A 403 -26.06 -16.48 19.55
C GLY A 403 -25.24 -17.47 18.74
N THR A 404 -25.88 -18.32 17.94
CA THR A 404 -25.18 -19.27 17.07
C THR A 404 -24.65 -18.54 15.84
N VAL A 405 -23.36 -18.25 15.83
CA VAL A 405 -22.65 -17.67 14.68
C VAL A 405 -21.86 -18.78 14.01
N THR A 406 -22.15 -19.01 12.75
CA THR A 406 -21.48 -20.03 11.94
C THR A 406 -20.83 -19.36 10.74
N ALA A 407 -19.52 -19.51 10.60
CA ALA A 407 -18.83 -19.09 9.41
C ALA A 407 -19.33 -19.90 8.22
N LYS A 408 -19.89 -19.22 7.26
CA LYS A 408 -20.40 -19.76 6.00
C LYS A 408 -19.84 -18.95 4.86
N LYS A 409 -20.02 -19.47 3.66
CA LYS A 409 -19.89 -18.69 2.44
C LYS A 409 -20.69 -17.39 2.56
N ARG A 410 -20.04 -16.26 2.25
CA ARG A 410 -20.65 -14.94 2.20
C ARG A 410 -20.60 -14.46 0.76
N GLU A 411 -21.69 -13.88 0.32
CA GLU A 411 -21.85 -13.30 -1.02
C GLU A 411 -22.25 -11.83 -0.86
N PHE A 412 -21.63 -10.96 -1.65
CA PHE A 412 -21.88 -9.53 -1.64
C PHE A 412 -22.00 -9.05 -3.09
N ASP A 413 -23.05 -8.29 -3.35
CA ASP A 413 -23.28 -7.61 -4.62
C ASP A 413 -23.07 -6.12 -4.38
N ASN A 414 -21.98 -5.57 -4.92
CA ASN A 414 -21.55 -4.21 -4.64
C ASN A 414 -21.65 -3.35 -5.89
N ILE A 415 -22.08 -2.10 -5.73
CA ILE A 415 -22.16 -1.11 -6.79
C ILE A 415 -21.25 0.07 -6.45
N SER A 416 -20.38 0.43 -7.37
CA SER A 416 -19.51 1.59 -7.24
C SER A 416 -19.66 2.49 -8.47
N GLY A 417 -19.51 3.78 -8.28
CA GLY A 417 -19.57 4.72 -9.38
C GLY A 417 -19.22 6.14 -8.96
N PHE A 418 -18.94 6.97 -9.95
CA PHE A 418 -18.67 8.38 -9.73
C PHE A 418 -19.19 9.23 -10.90
N MET A 419 -19.39 10.50 -10.61
CA MET A 419 -19.60 11.55 -11.59
C MET A 419 -18.80 12.78 -11.19
N ARG A 420 -17.97 13.29 -12.08
CA ARG A 420 -17.14 14.47 -11.88
C ARG A 420 -17.42 15.49 -13.00
N LEU A 421 -17.66 16.72 -12.58
CA LEU A 421 -17.82 17.88 -13.48
C LEU A 421 -16.56 18.72 -13.39
N ASN A 422 -15.89 18.92 -14.53
CA ASN A 422 -14.68 19.72 -14.65
C ASN A 422 -15.01 21.08 -15.25
N LYS A 423 -14.40 22.14 -14.75
CA LYS A 423 -14.59 23.48 -15.24
C LYS A 423 -13.34 24.33 -15.06
N LYS A 424 -12.94 25.06 -16.09
CA LYS A 424 -11.92 26.11 -15.91
C LYS A 424 -12.53 27.26 -15.13
N LEU A 425 -11.88 27.60 -14.03
CA LEU A 425 -12.26 28.68 -13.13
C LEU A 425 -11.05 29.58 -12.84
N MET A 426 -11.20 30.89 -13.06
CA MET A 426 -10.08 31.85 -12.93
C MET A 426 -8.89 31.44 -13.80
N HIS A 427 -7.74 31.10 -13.20
CA HIS A 427 -6.49 30.75 -13.88
C HIS A 427 -6.11 29.29 -13.59
N GLY A 428 -7.10 28.41 -13.45
CA GLY A 428 -6.91 27.02 -13.14
C GLY A 428 -8.09 26.12 -13.52
N ASP A 429 -7.93 24.85 -13.25
CA ASP A 429 -8.92 23.81 -13.40
C ASP A 429 -9.58 23.52 -12.06
N SER A 430 -10.87 23.32 -12.06
CA SER A 430 -11.67 22.99 -10.89
C SER A 430 -12.63 21.85 -11.19
N TYR A 431 -12.99 21.10 -10.19
CA TYR A 431 -13.96 20.04 -10.31
C TYR A 431 -14.86 19.96 -9.07
N ILE A 432 -16.01 19.32 -9.27
CA ILE A 432 -16.86 18.78 -8.23
C ILE A 432 -17.19 17.33 -8.59
N SER A 433 -17.06 16.43 -7.62
CA SER A 433 -17.30 15.00 -7.79
C SER A 433 -18.29 14.49 -6.75
N LEU A 434 -19.16 13.57 -7.18
CA LEU A 434 -20.00 12.75 -6.33
C LEU A 434 -19.66 11.29 -6.63
N SER A 435 -19.39 10.49 -5.61
CA SER A 435 -19.10 9.06 -5.79
C SER A 435 -19.83 8.21 -4.76
N VAL A 436 -20.11 6.98 -5.16
CA VAL A 436 -20.56 5.88 -4.31
C VAL A 436 -19.57 4.75 -4.46
N ASN A 437 -19.12 4.17 -3.35
CA ASN A 437 -18.24 3.01 -3.37
C ASN A 437 -18.69 2.01 -2.31
N GLU A 438 -18.94 0.78 -2.72
CA GLU A 438 -19.26 -0.32 -1.83
C GLU A 438 -18.09 -1.28 -1.73
N ARG A 439 -17.75 -1.71 -0.51
CA ARG A 439 -16.65 -2.62 -0.21
C ARG A 439 -17.14 -3.80 0.63
N ALA A 440 -16.98 -5.01 0.11
CA ALA A 440 -17.17 -6.21 0.92
C ALA A 440 -16.11 -6.29 2.03
N PRO A 441 -16.47 -6.79 3.23
CA PRO A 441 -15.51 -7.05 4.29
C PRO A 441 -14.44 -8.06 3.84
N ASP A 442 -13.20 -7.87 4.31
CA ASP A 442 -12.08 -8.73 3.94
C ASP A 442 -12.06 -10.06 4.72
N THR A 443 -11.13 -10.94 4.32
CA THR A 443 -10.89 -12.24 4.96
C THR A 443 -10.63 -12.13 6.47
N THR A 444 -9.88 -11.12 6.92
CA THR A 444 -9.55 -10.90 8.33
C THR A 444 -10.74 -10.37 9.10
N GLU A 445 -11.45 -9.41 8.52
CA GLU A 445 -12.64 -8.82 9.11
C GLU A 445 -13.76 -9.86 9.32
N LEU A 446 -13.91 -10.78 8.35
CA LEU A 446 -14.92 -11.83 8.42
C LEU A 446 -14.47 -13.03 9.27
N PHE A 447 -13.26 -13.53 9.08
CA PHE A 447 -12.89 -14.87 9.49
C PHE A 447 -11.58 -14.99 10.29
N ASN A 448 -11.02 -13.89 10.82
CA ASN A 448 -9.91 -14.01 11.76
C ASN A 448 -10.36 -14.75 13.03
N ALA A 449 -9.62 -15.81 13.44
CA ALA A 449 -10.01 -16.65 14.57
C ALA A 449 -8.89 -16.74 15.64
N LYS A 450 -8.20 -15.62 15.90
CA LYS A 450 -7.18 -15.57 16.94
C LYS A 450 -7.80 -15.63 18.33
N ASN A 451 -7.70 -16.79 18.95
CA ASN A 451 -8.08 -17.01 20.36
C ASN A 451 -6.87 -16.74 21.28
N SER A 452 -7.12 -16.36 22.52
CA SER A 452 -6.12 -16.22 23.56
C SER A 452 -6.74 -16.41 24.94
N SER A 453 -5.95 -16.90 25.88
CA SER A 453 -6.33 -16.95 27.30
C SER A 453 -6.14 -15.59 28.01
N THR A 454 -5.52 -14.62 27.36
CA THR A 454 -5.34 -13.28 27.89
C THR A 454 -6.14 -12.27 27.07
N ALA A 455 -6.76 -11.32 27.76
CA ALA A 455 -7.67 -10.34 27.22
C ALA A 455 -7.12 -9.49 26.06
N MET A 456 -5.84 -9.16 26.11
CA MET A 456 -5.22 -8.23 25.13
C MET A 456 -4.86 -8.87 23.79
N MET A 457 -4.97 -10.18 23.66
CA MET A 457 -4.51 -10.89 22.44
C MET A 457 -5.61 -11.59 21.64
N ARG A 458 -6.86 -11.60 22.13
CA ARG A 458 -7.99 -12.18 21.40
C ARG A 458 -8.44 -11.24 20.29
N HIS A 459 -8.42 -11.70 19.04
CA HIS A 459 -8.82 -10.89 17.89
C HIS A 459 -9.69 -11.72 16.95
N VAL A 460 -10.98 -11.41 16.87
CA VAL A 460 -11.99 -12.28 16.26
C VAL A 460 -12.75 -11.53 15.19
N GLY A 461 -12.76 -12.11 13.98
CA GLY A 461 -13.56 -11.66 12.85
C GLY A 461 -15.07 -11.86 13.09
N ASN A 462 -15.87 -11.15 12.34
CA ASN A 462 -17.33 -11.24 12.42
C ASN A 462 -17.93 -11.76 11.10
N PRO A 463 -18.37 -13.02 11.03
CA PRO A 463 -18.99 -13.57 9.83
C PRO A 463 -20.30 -12.88 9.39
N ASN A 464 -20.88 -12.00 10.22
CA ASN A 464 -22.15 -11.32 9.95
C ASN A 464 -22.02 -9.91 9.41
N LEU A 465 -20.80 -9.43 9.12
CA LEU A 465 -20.60 -8.08 8.59
C LEU A 465 -21.32 -7.86 7.25
N SER A 466 -21.81 -6.63 7.07
CA SER A 466 -22.32 -6.10 5.80
C SER A 466 -21.20 -5.42 5.01
N SER A 467 -21.42 -5.17 3.71
CA SER A 467 -20.58 -4.28 2.92
C SER A 467 -20.62 -2.86 3.46
N GLU A 468 -19.49 -2.17 3.46
CA GLU A 468 -19.44 -0.73 3.67
C GLU A 468 -19.99 -0.02 2.43
N ARG A 469 -20.69 1.10 2.63
CA ARG A 469 -21.15 1.96 1.57
C ARG A 469 -20.71 3.40 1.82
N HIS A 470 -19.80 3.89 1.01
CA HIS A 470 -19.25 5.23 1.07
C HIS A 470 -19.94 6.14 0.06
N ILE A 471 -20.46 7.28 0.50
CA ILE A 471 -21.01 8.35 -0.35
C ILE A 471 -20.12 9.58 -0.16
N THR A 472 -19.34 9.93 -1.18
CA THR A 472 -18.38 11.04 -1.08
C THR A 472 -18.74 12.17 -2.02
N ILE A 473 -18.79 13.39 -1.47
CA ILE A 473 -18.76 14.62 -2.26
C ILE A 473 -17.40 15.28 -2.10
N GLU A 474 -16.84 15.73 -3.20
CA GLU A 474 -15.50 16.31 -3.24
C GLU A 474 -15.45 17.48 -4.21
N ALA A 475 -14.67 18.51 -3.87
CA ALA A 475 -14.38 19.62 -4.75
C ALA A 475 -12.89 19.94 -4.72
N GLY A 476 -12.28 20.25 -5.86
CA GLY A 476 -10.88 20.57 -5.97
C GLY A 476 -10.59 21.70 -6.96
N TYR A 477 -9.37 22.20 -6.83
CA TYR A 477 -8.83 23.26 -7.66
C TYR A 477 -7.33 23.07 -7.87
N GLU A 478 -6.88 23.25 -9.10
CA GLU A 478 -5.46 23.33 -9.45
C GLU A 478 -5.22 24.54 -10.36
N GLY A 479 -4.33 25.44 -9.95
CA GLY A 479 -4.00 26.61 -10.77
C GLY A 479 -3.33 27.74 -9.99
N MET A 480 -3.18 28.87 -10.66
CA MET A 480 -2.57 30.05 -10.06
C MET A 480 -3.58 30.86 -9.25
N LEU A 481 -3.30 31.05 -7.95
CA LEU A 481 -4.08 31.89 -7.05
C LEU A 481 -3.16 32.82 -6.25
N MET A 482 -3.36 34.12 -6.35
CA MET A 482 -2.56 35.14 -5.64
C MET A 482 -1.04 34.99 -5.82
N GLY A 483 -0.61 34.52 -7.01
CA GLY A 483 0.82 34.32 -7.33
C GLY A 483 1.42 33.03 -6.77
N ASN A 484 0.61 32.15 -6.20
CA ASN A 484 1.01 30.79 -5.82
C ASN A 484 0.36 29.79 -6.78
N HIS A 485 1.06 28.70 -7.10
CA HIS A 485 0.44 27.52 -7.69
C HIS A 485 -0.21 26.72 -6.55
N ILE A 486 -1.51 26.63 -6.57
CA ILE A 486 -2.30 25.91 -5.56
C ILE A 486 -2.86 24.65 -6.20
N ASN A 487 -2.72 23.55 -5.50
CA ASN A 487 -3.39 22.29 -5.79
C ASN A 487 -4.07 21.84 -4.49
N GLY A 488 -5.40 21.68 -4.48
CA GLY A 488 -6.08 21.32 -3.26
C GLY A 488 -7.48 20.77 -3.47
N SER A 489 -7.93 19.98 -2.49
CA SER A 489 -9.27 19.41 -2.44
C SER A 489 -9.87 19.48 -1.04
N VAL A 490 -11.19 19.48 -0.98
CA VAL A 490 -12.01 19.30 0.20
C VAL A 490 -12.98 18.16 -0.05
N TYR A 491 -13.20 17.31 0.94
CA TYR A 491 -14.07 16.14 0.81
C TYR A 491 -14.92 15.93 2.06
N TYR A 492 -16.09 15.33 1.85
CA TYR A 492 -17.00 14.83 2.87
C TYR A 492 -17.48 13.44 2.43
N ASN A 493 -17.30 12.44 3.27
CA ASN A 493 -17.60 11.03 3.03
C ASN A 493 -18.52 10.53 4.16
N ASP A 494 -19.74 10.20 3.81
CA ASP A 494 -20.75 9.56 4.64
C ASP A 494 -20.70 8.06 4.42
N VAL A 495 -20.62 7.27 5.48
CA VAL A 495 -20.37 5.83 5.38
C VAL A 495 -21.40 5.06 6.19
N ASP A 496 -22.23 4.33 5.47
CA ASP A 496 -23.09 3.30 6.06
C ASP A 496 -22.27 2.02 6.29
N ASP A 497 -22.50 1.35 7.41
CA ASP A 497 -21.90 0.04 7.71
C ASP A 497 -20.34 0.03 7.73
N TYR A 498 -19.69 1.11 8.11
CA TYR A 498 -18.21 1.17 8.24
C TYR A 498 -17.69 0.06 9.15
N VAL A 499 -16.77 -0.77 8.69
CA VAL A 499 -16.20 -1.88 9.46
C VAL A 499 -15.10 -1.37 10.38
N THR A 500 -15.34 -1.42 11.67
CA THR A 500 -14.37 -1.02 12.70
C THR A 500 -14.19 -2.11 13.75
N THR A 501 -13.11 -2.02 14.52
CA THR A 501 -12.91 -2.88 15.68
C THR A 501 -13.35 -2.19 16.96
N HIS A 502 -13.77 -2.97 17.93
CA HIS A 502 -14.03 -2.51 19.29
C HIS A 502 -13.54 -3.51 20.32
N ARG A 503 -13.23 -3.05 21.51
CA ARG A 503 -12.93 -3.92 22.65
C ARG A 503 -14.22 -4.24 23.41
N GLN A 504 -14.43 -5.51 23.65
CA GLN A 504 -15.54 -6.00 24.44
C GLN A 504 -15.03 -6.92 25.56
N ASN A 505 -15.57 -6.76 26.75
CA ASN A 505 -15.36 -7.71 27.83
C ASN A 505 -16.22 -8.94 27.56
N ASP A 506 -15.57 -10.06 27.27
CA ASP A 506 -16.19 -11.35 27.02
C ASP A 506 -15.78 -12.32 28.14
N ASN A 507 -16.72 -12.62 29.05
CA ASN A 507 -16.50 -13.49 30.20
C ASN A 507 -15.24 -13.16 31.03
N GLY A 508 -14.94 -11.87 31.22
CA GLY A 508 -13.78 -11.39 31.96
C GLY A 508 -12.51 -11.27 31.09
N MET A 509 -12.57 -11.58 29.80
CA MET A 509 -11.50 -11.37 28.84
C MET A 509 -11.86 -10.20 27.91
N MET A 510 -10.88 -9.37 27.61
CA MET A 510 -11.05 -8.33 26.57
C MET A 510 -10.79 -8.94 25.20
N ALA A 511 -11.72 -8.81 24.28
CA ALA A 511 -11.57 -9.23 22.89
C ALA A 511 -11.65 -8.02 21.97
N ARG A 512 -10.84 -8.02 20.89
CA ARG A 512 -11.00 -7.13 19.75
C ARG A 512 -11.93 -7.79 18.76
N LEU A 513 -13.06 -7.17 18.51
CA LEU A 513 -14.14 -7.68 17.66
C LEU A 513 -14.46 -6.71 16.55
N TYR A 514 -14.84 -7.23 15.39
CA TYR A 514 -15.31 -6.42 14.27
C TYR A 514 -16.81 -6.18 14.31
N LYS A 515 -17.23 -4.99 13.90
CA LYS A 515 -18.64 -4.60 13.75
C LYS A 515 -18.81 -3.55 12.66
N ASN A 516 -20.02 -3.43 12.12
CA ASN A 516 -20.44 -2.29 11.33
C ASN A 516 -20.92 -1.14 12.22
N VAL A 517 -20.61 0.08 11.83
CA VAL A 517 -21.10 1.35 12.42
C VAL A 517 -21.35 2.34 11.30
N ASP A 518 -22.20 3.32 11.51
CA ASP A 518 -22.27 4.49 10.63
C ASP A 518 -21.15 5.44 11.00
N ALA A 519 -20.52 6.04 10.00
CA ALA A 519 -19.34 6.88 10.21
C ALA A 519 -19.28 8.05 9.21
N THR A 520 -18.67 9.14 9.66
CA THR A 520 -18.41 10.31 8.83
C THR A 520 -16.91 10.59 8.78
N LEU A 521 -16.35 10.78 7.56
CA LEU A 521 -14.98 11.24 7.38
C LEU A 521 -14.97 12.50 6.50
N TYR A 522 -14.28 13.55 6.92
CA TYR A 522 -14.12 14.75 6.10
C TYR A 522 -12.79 15.43 6.34
N GLY A 523 -12.38 16.24 5.37
CA GLY A 523 -11.10 16.91 5.48
C GLY A 523 -10.73 17.73 4.26
N TYR A 524 -9.46 18.11 4.23
CA TYR A 524 -8.88 18.84 3.12
C TYR A 524 -7.40 18.47 2.92
N GLU A 525 -6.94 18.69 1.70
CA GLU A 525 -5.55 18.54 1.28
C GLU A 525 -5.18 19.76 0.45
N VAL A 526 -4.03 20.39 0.71
CA VAL A 526 -3.57 21.58 -0.01
C VAL A 526 -2.07 21.49 -0.21
N THR A 527 -1.63 21.70 -1.44
CA THR A 527 -0.24 21.98 -1.80
C THR A 527 -0.17 23.41 -2.35
N ALA A 528 0.68 24.23 -1.79
CA ALA A 528 0.95 25.58 -2.26
C ALA A 528 2.42 25.70 -2.64
N HIS A 529 2.69 26.06 -3.88
CA HIS A 529 4.03 26.21 -4.41
C HIS A 529 4.28 27.64 -4.89
N ARG A 530 5.44 28.20 -4.57
CA ARG A 530 5.86 29.54 -5.03
C ARG A 530 7.38 29.69 -5.07
N LEU A 531 7.87 30.34 -6.11
CA LEU A 531 9.24 30.84 -6.15
C LEU A 531 9.32 32.19 -5.44
N ILE A 532 9.99 32.25 -4.28
CA ILE A 532 10.17 33.47 -3.46
C ILE A 532 11.65 33.85 -3.45
N ALA A 533 12.02 34.96 -4.07
CA ALA A 533 13.40 35.44 -4.12
C ALA A 533 14.43 34.38 -4.60
N GLY A 534 14.04 33.52 -5.53
CA GLY A 534 14.88 32.42 -6.03
C GLY A 534 14.86 31.15 -5.18
N ILE A 535 14.08 31.11 -4.11
CA ILE A 535 13.86 29.94 -3.27
C ILE A 535 12.53 29.30 -3.67
N ASP A 536 12.60 28.07 -4.10
CA ASP A 536 11.44 27.23 -4.37
C ASP A 536 10.81 26.83 -3.04
N THR A 537 9.58 27.27 -2.80
CA THR A 537 8.90 27.09 -1.51
C THR A 537 7.64 26.31 -1.72
N THR A 538 7.54 25.14 -1.08
CA THR A 538 6.38 24.24 -1.14
C THR A 538 5.83 24.01 0.27
N LEU A 539 4.54 24.22 0.44
CA LEU A 539 3.78 23.90 1.64
C LEU A 539 2.77 22.80 1.31
N ASN A 540 2.84 21.68 2.00
CA ASN A 540 1.86 20.62 1.98
C ASN A 540 1.09 20.59 3.30
N LEU A 541 -0.23 20.53 3.24
CA LEU A 541 -1.11 20.42 4.40
C LEU A 541 -2.18 19.36 4.13
N SER A 542 -2.46 18.53 5.12
CA SER A 542 -3.58 17.60 5.11
C SER A 542 -4.24 17.52 6.47
N TYR A 543 -5.56 17.41 6.46
CA TYR A 543 -6.37 17.21 7.65
C TYR A 543 -7.51 16.25 7.34
N THR A 544 -7.71 15.31 8.23
CA THR A 544 -8.84 14.38 8.20
C THR A 544 -9.51 14.35 9.57
N ARG A 545 -10.81 14.36 9.59
CA ARG A 545 -11.61 14.06 10.77
C ARG A 545 -12.47 12.84 10.48
N GLY A 546 -12.56 11.92 11.45
CA GLY A 546 -13.42 10.73 11.40
C GLY A 546 -14.20 10.56 12.69
N ASP A 547 -15.49 10.29 12.58
CA ASP A 547 -16.42 10.07 13.68
C ASP A 547 -17.20 8.74 13.46
N ASP A 548 -17.37 7.95 14.51
CA ASP A 548 -18.31 6.82 14.63
C ASP A 548 -19.64 7.42 15.09
N ASP A 549 -20.57 7.60 14.16
CA ASP A 549 -21.86 8.26 14.40
C ASP A 549 -22.82 7.36 15.18
N THR A 550 -22.68 6.04 15.07
CA THR A 550 -23.45 5.06 15.83
C THR A 550 -23.21 5.18 17.34
N GLN A 551 -21.96 5.47 17.75
CA GLN A 551 -21.58 5.55 19.17
C GLN A 551 -21.17 6.96 19.60
N ASN A 552 -21.25 7.93 18.70
CA ASN A 552 -20.92 9.34 18.92
C ASN A 552 -19.52 9.52 19.54
N ARG A 553 -18.49 9.01 18.85
CA ARG A 553 -17.10 9.03 19.29
C ARG A 553 -16.14 9.16 18.11
N PRO A 554 -14.86 9.56 18.30
CA PRO A 554 -13.87 9.56 17.22
C PRO A 554 -13.65 8.17 16.65
N LEU A 555 -13.40 8.08 15.33
CA LEU A 555 -12.81 6.89 14.71
C LEU A 555 -11.34 6.77 15.14
N PRO A 556 -10.83 5.55 15.28
CA PRO A 556 -9.42 5.31 15.61
C PRO A 556 -8.49 5.63 14.44
N GLN A 557 -7.21 5.86 14.74
CA GLN A 557 -6.12 6.03 13.76
C GLN A 557 -6.39 7.14 12.71
N ILE A 558 -6.94 8.24 13.13
CA ILE A 558 -7.12 9.44 12.30
C ILE A 558 -5.96 10.40 12.55
N MET A 559 -5.19 10.72 11.51
CA MET A 559 -4.09 11.68 11.62
C MET A 559 -4.62 13.09 11.90
N PRO A 560 -4.03 13.86 12.84
CA PRO A 560 -4.38 15.27 13.03
C PRO A 560 -3.92 16.11 11.82
N LEU A 561 -4.09 17.43 11.88
CA LEU A 561 -3.48 18.34 10.92
C LEU A 561 -1.97 18.05 10.84
N ALA A 562 -1.50 17.74 9.65
CA ALA A 562 -0.10 17.41 9.39
C ALA A 562 0.34 17.98 8.05
N GLY A 563 1.65 18.12 7.87
CA GLY A 563 2.19 18.62 6.62
C GLY A 563 3.69 18.82 6.66
N ASP A 564 4.20 19.40 5.60
CA ASP A 564 5.59 19.83 5.49
C ASP A 564 5.70 21.20 4.83
N LEU A 565 6.77 21.90 5.17
CA LEU A 565 7.20 23.13 4.52
C LEU A 565 8.63 22.94 4.03
N THR A 566 8.80 22.95 2.71
CA THR A 566 10.09 22.72 2.06
C THR A 566 10.57 23.98 1.37
N PHE A 567 11.83 24.33 1.58
CA PHE A 567 12.56 25.41 0.91
C PHE A 567 13.69 24.78 0.11
N GLU A 568 13.77 25.10 -1.17
CA GLU A 568 14.80 24.53 -2.04
C GLU A 568 15.41 25.60 -2.96
N ILE A 569 16.73 25.58 -3.08
CA ILE A 569 17.47 26.38 -4.04
C ILE A 569 18.03 25.43 -5.09
N LYS A 570 17.59 25.60 -6.33
CA LYS A 570 17.99 24.78 -7.48
C LYS A 570 18.90 25.56 -8.41
N SER A 571 19.96 24.90 -8.86
CA SER A 571 20.80 25.36 -9.97
C SER A 571 20.92 24.25 -11.01
N ALA A 572 21.63 24.49 -12.10
CA ALA A 572 21.78 23.48 -13.16
C ALA A 572 22.42 22.14 -12.71
N LYS A 573 23.19 22.16 -11.62
CA LYS A 573 23.94 20.99 -11.14
C LYS A 573 23.80 20.72 -9.66
N THR A 574 23.17 21.58 -8.90
CA THR A 574 23.06 21.45 -7.45
C THR A 574 21.68 21.84 -6.97
N ASN A 575 21.21 21.18 -5.96
CA ASN A 575 20.06 21.61 -5.17
C ASN A 575 20.43 21.57 -3.68
N TYR A 576 19.87 22.50 -2.91
CA TYR A 576 19.99 22.56 -1.46
C TYR A 576 18.61 22.76 -0.88
N GLY A 577 18.24 21.95 0.09
CA GLY A 577 16.91 22.01 0.67
C GLY A 577 16.91 21.97 2.19
N PHE A 578 15.88 22.60 2.75
CA PHE A 578 15.52 22.55 4.15
C PHE A 578 14.04 22.22 4.25
N ARG A 579 13.68 21.22 5.05
CA ARG A 579 12.29 20.78 5.24
C ARG A 579 11.93 20.82 6.72
N ILE A 580 10.71 21.21 6.98
CA ILE A 580 10.05 21.14 8.29
C ILE A 580 8.87 20.20 8.15
N ASN A 581 8.93 19.02 8.77
CA ASN A 581 7.78 18.11 8.88
C ASN A 581 7.10 18.34 10.22
N PHE A 582 5.77 18.48 10.22
CA PHE A 582 5.03 18.76 11.45
C PHE A 582 3.67 18.07 11.49
N ALA A 583 3.20 17.83 12.70
CA ALA A 583 1.82 17.47 12.96
C ALA A 583 1.34 18.15 14.26
N ASP A 584 0.05 18.42 14.31
CA ASP A 584 -0.59 18.94 15.52
C ASP A 584 -0.80 17.83 16.56
N THR A 585 -1.21 18.21 17.75
CA THR A 585 -1.66 17.28 18.79
C THR A 585 -2.92 16.56 18.33
N GLN A 586 -2.98 15.24 18.53
CA GLN A 586 -4.22 14.50 18.42
C GLN A 586 -4.77 14.20 19.82
N ASP A 587 -5.83 14.91 20.17
CA ASP A 587 -6.54 14.74 21.44
C ASP A 587 -7.92 14.06 21.28
N ARG A 588 -8.29 13.79 20.02
CA ARG A 588 -9.51 13.06 19.67
C ARG A 588 -9.18 11.58 19.46
N PHE A 589 -9.53 10.78 20.42
CA PHE A 589 -9.31 9.34 20.41
C PHE A 589 -10.46 8.63 21.15
N ASP A 590 -10.62 7.34 20.88
CA ASP A 590 -11.58 6.49 21.58
C ASP A 590 -10.88 5.47 22.47
N GLY A 591 -10.72 5.76 23.75
CA GLY A 591 -10.10 4.90 24.77
C GLY A 591 -10.64 3.47 24.90
N LYS A 592 -11.33 2.92 23.89
CA LYS A 592 -11.97 1.61 23.95
C LYS A 592 -11.72 0.72 22.72
N VAL A 593 -11.05 1.22 21.68
CA VAL A 593 -11.08 0.53 20.38
C VAL A 593 -9.80 -0.21 20.03
N LEU A 594 -8.65 0.40 20.17
CA LEU A 594 -7.37 -0.18 19.72
C LEU A 594 -6.36 -0.32 20.85
N ASP A 595 -5.22 -0.88 20.49
CA ASP A 595 -4.13 -1.19 21.42
C ASP A 595 -3.60 0.06 22.11
N ILE A 596 -3.52 1.18 21.34
CA ILE A 596 -3.21 2.49 21.90
C ILE A 596 -4.30 3.46 21.49
N ASP A 597 -5.06 3.89 22.47
CA ASP A 597 -6.01 4.94 22.31
C ASP A 597 -5.73 5.98 23.37
N ASN A 598 -4.78 6.83 23.07
CA ASN A 598 -4.36 7.94 23.89
C ASN A 598 -4.01 9.15 23.02
N ALA A 599 -4.00 10.32 23.62
CA ALA A 599 -3.55 11.54 22.98
C ALA A 599 -2.08 11.42 22.51
N THR A 600 -1.78 12.03 21.40
CA THR A 600 -0.42 12.10 20.84
C THR A 600 0.00 13.56 20.76
N GLY A 601 1.14 13.89 21.31
CA GLY A 601 1.68 15.26 21.26
C GLY A 601 2.08 15.67 19.84
N GLY A 602 1.87 16.93 19.52
CA GLY A 602 2.32 17.53 18.26
C GLY A 602 3.85 17.56 18.15
N TYR A 603 4.34 17.58 16.92
CA TYR A 603 5.77 17.64 16.66
C TYR A 603 6.10 18.56 15.48
N ALA A 604 7.36 19.03 15.45
CA ALA A 604 8.04 19.55 14.27
C ALA A 604 9.45 18.96 14.26
N VAL A 605 9.87 18.42 13.12
CA VAL A 605 11.21 17.90 12.86
C VAL A 605 11.78 18.57 11.63
N TYR A 606 13.09 18.67 11.57
CA TYR A 606 13.80 19.46 10.58
C TYR A 606 14.80 18.60 9.83
N ASP A 607 14.81 18.72 8.50
CA ASP A 607 15.72 18.01 7.62
C ASP A 607 16.50 19.00 6.76
N VAL A 608 17.73 18.64 6.41
CA VAL A 608 18.55 19.35 5.42
C VAL A 608 19.07 18.38 4.39
N PHE A 609 19.19 18.82 3.15
CA PHE A 609 19.70 17.98 2.07
C PHE A 609 20.38 18.79 0.99
N ALA A 610 21.25 18.12 0.24
CA ALA A 610 21.89 18.66 -0.94
C ALA A 610 22.03 17.57 -2.01
N GLY A 611 21.79 17.95 -3.25
CA GLY A 611 22.03 17.13 -4.43
C GLY A 611 23.10 17.74 -5.32
N PHE A 612 23.86 16.91 -6.01
CA PHE A 612 24.88 17.30 -6.96
C PHE A 612 24.88 16.40 -8.19
N GLU A 613 24.72 16.99 -9.37
CA GLU A 613 24.71 16.32 -10.66
C GLU A 613 25.87 16.82 -11.53
N PRO A 614 27.09 16.28 -11.35
CA PRO A 614 28.26 16.73 -12.13
C PRO A 614 28.08 16.47 -13.63
N THR A 615 27.41 15.40 -13.98
CA THR A 615 27.00 15.02 -15.35
C THR A 615 25.54 14.60 -15.35
N PRO A 616 24.86 14.59 -16.52
CA PRO A 616 23.46 14.11 -16.60
C PRO A 616 23.27 12.65 -16.13
N ASN A 617 24.35 11.88 -16.10
CA ASN A 617 24.33 10.45 -15.79
C ASN A 617 24.71 10.14 -14.34
N LEU A 618 25.12 11.12 -13.54
CA LEU A 618 25.63 10.88 -12.20
C LEU A 618 25.01 11.84 -11.20
N ARG A 619 24.28 11.31 -10.24
CA ARG A 619 23.61 12.07 -9.18
C ARG A 619 24.13 11.61 -7.81
N PHE A 620 24.47 12.58 -6.98
CA PHE A 620 24.78 12.42 -5.56
C PHE A 620 23.73 13.13 -4.74
N THR A 621 23.28 12.51 -3.66
CA THR A 621 22.47 13.18 -2.63
C THR A 621 23.10 12.93 -1.27
N ILE A 622 23.11 13.93 -0.42
CA ILE A 622 23.50 13.84 0.99
C ILE A 622 22.54 14.69 1.81
N GLY A 623 22.25 14.25 3.03
CA GLY A 623 21.42 15.04 3.92
C GLY A 623 21.39 14.49 5.34
N MET A 624 20.66 15.17 6.19
CA MET A 624 20.42 14.78 7.57
C MET A 624 18.95 14.98 7.88
N SER A 625 18.27 13.90 8.27
CA SER A 625 16.91 13.92 8.78
C SER A 625 16.89 14.07 10.30
N ASN A 626 15.80 14.68 10.81
CA ASN A 626 15.60 14.95 12.23
C ASN A 626 16.86 15.55 12.89
N ILE A 627 17.37 16.67 12.34
CA ILE A 627 18.66 17.27 12.75
C ILE A 627 18.73 17.61 14.24
N THR A 628 17.58 17.85 14.88
CA THR A 628 17.47 18.15 16.31
C THR A 628 17.43 16.92 17.20
N ASP A 629 17.44 15.70 16.62
CA ASP A 629 17.35 14.43 17.31
C ASP A 629 16.11 14.35 18.22
N LYS A 630 14.97 14.86 17.72
CA LYS A 630 13.74 14.91 18.48
C LYS A 630 13.11 13.52 18.61
N ARG A 631 12.76 13.10 19.82
CA ARG A 631 11.88 11.96 20.04
C ARG A 631 10.46 12.31 19.62
N TYR A 632 9.84 11.55 18.74
CA TYR A 632 8.44 11.71 18.35
C TYR A 632 7.87 10.40 17.77
N ALA A 633 6.55 10.30 17.81
CA ALA A 633 5.78 9.28 17.09
C ALA A 633 4.63 9.95 16.37
N THR A 634 4.24 9.42 15.21
CA THR A 634 2.99 9.85 14.57
C THR A 634 1.79 9.23 15.31
N HIS A 635 0.62 9.83 15.19
CA HIS A 635 -0.59 9.28 15.82
C HIS A 635 -0.96 7.90 15.29
N LEU A 636 -0.53 7.57 14.08
CA LEU A 636 -0.82 6.29 13.42
C LEU A 636 0.10 5.16 13.85
N ASN A 637 1.27 5.44 14.43
CA ASN A 637 2.24 4.42 14.77
C ASN A 637 1.66 3.40 15.76
N ALA A 638 1.98 2.12 15.52
CA ALA A 638 1.53 1.04 16.37
C ALA A 638 2.15 1.10 17.78
N GLU A 639 1.50 0.43 18.70
CA GLU A 639 1.93 0.31 20.09
C GLU A 639 3.27 -0.40 20.21
N ASN A 640 4.10 0.05 21.15
CA ASN A 640 5.36 -0.57 21.55
C ASN A 640 5.27 -1.14 22.96
N LEU A 641 4.45 -2.18 23.13
CA LEU A 641 4.21 -2.81 24.44
C LEU A 641 5.42 -3.54 25.03
N ILE A 642 6.31 -4.03 24.17
CA ILE A 642 7.35 -4.98 24.59
C ILE A 642 8.56 -4.24 25.15
N GLU A 643 8.92 -3.13 24.57
CA GLU A 643 10.16 -2.42 24.91
C GLU A 643 9.97 -1.29 25.91
N SER A 644 8.82 -0.63 25.87
CA SER A 644 8.56 0.50 26.76
C SER A 644 7.99 0.09 28.12
N GLY A 645 7.33 -1.06 28.21
CA GLY A 645 6.55 -1.46 29.38
C GLY A 645 5.39 -0.52 29.70
N THR A 646 5.14 0.45 28.83
CA THR A 646 4.10 1.48 28.90
C THR A 646 3.31 1.47 27.61
N ASN A 647 2.11 2.04 27.62
CA ASN A 647 1.29 2.20 26.41
C ASN A 647 1.85 3.31 25.50
N ASP A 648 3.11 3.23 25.11
CA ASP A 648 3.74 4.18 24.20
C ASP A 648 3.66 3.67 22.75
N ARG A 649 3.66 4.60 21.81
CA ARG A 649 3.73 4.28 20.39
C ARG A 649 5.15 3.96 19.97
N THR A 650 5.32 3.20 18.89
CA THR A 650 6.62 3.03 18.24
C THR A 650 7.12 4.39 17.78
N ASP A 651 8.23 4.85 18.35
CA ASP A 651 8.84 6.13 17.99
C ASP A 651 9.39 6.09 16.55
N GLU A 652 9.38 7.23 15.89
CA GLU A 652 10.10 7.43 14.61
C GLU A 652 11.62 7.45 14.85
N PRO A 653 12.43 7.17 13.80
CA PRO A 653 13.89 7.27 13.90
C PRO A 653 14.35 8.64 14.39
N GLY A 654 15.39 8.65 15.21
CA GLY A 654 16.11 9.85 15.61
C GLY A 654 16.92 10.44 14.45
N ARG A 655 17.92 11.27 14.77
CA ARG A 655 18.74 11.90 13.74
C ARG A 655 19.46 10.86 12.87
N SER A 656 19.42 11.04 11.55
CA SER A 656 20.14 10.20 10.60
C SER A 656 20.84 11.02 9.53
N LEU A 657 22.11 10.70 9.27
CA LEU A 657 22.82 11.12 8.06
C LEU A 657 22.53 10.11 6.96
N PHE A 658 22.07 10.58 5.81
CA PHE A 658 21.80 9.75 4.65
C PHE A 658 22.58 10.20 3.42
N GLY A 659 22.77 9.30 2.48
CA GLY A 659 23.38 9.61 1.19
C GLY A 659 23.02 8.63 0.12
N SER A 660 23.05 9.07 -1.14
CA SER A 660 22.84 8.21 -2.30
C SER A 660 23.79 8.57 -3.45
N ILE A 661 24.10 7.56 -4.25
CA ILE A 661 24.81 7.69 -5.53
C ILE A 661 24.02 6.92 -6.56
N ASN A 662 23.63 7.60 -7.65
CA ASN A 662 22.96 6.99 -8.79
C ASN A 662 23.75 7.28 -10.06
N TYR A 663 24.01 6.25 -10.84
CA TYR A 663 24.74 6.33 -12.10
C TYR A 663 23.98 5.60 -13.21
N GLU A 664 23.79 6.30 -14.34
CA GLU A 664 23.12 5.79 -15.55
C GLU A 664 24.07 5.85 -16.74
N PHE A 665 24.08 4.83 -17.62
CA PHE A 665 24.96 4.80 -18.81
C PHE A 665 24.45 3.85 -19.92
#